data_971216172f2c78e348d610c028341b71
#
_entry.id   971216172f2c78e348d610c028341b71
#
_cell.length_a   1.000
_cell.length_b   1.000
_cell.length_c   1.000
_cell.angle_alpha   90.00
_cell.angle_beta   90.00
_cell.angle_gamma   90.00
#
_symmetry.space_group_name_H-M   'P 1'
#
loop_
_entity.id
_entity.type
_entity.pdbx_description
1 polymer ?
#
loop_
_entity_poly.entity_id
_entity_poly.type
_entity_poly.pdbx_seq_one_letter_code
_entity_poly.pdbx_strand_id
1 'polypeptide(L)'
;MMRSFLLAGVAALIAAPAMAQEARPTVNLKAPVKTFGRVSFDGRSLMIDGKRTPIWAAEFHPYRLPSPDLWRDVLQKIKASGFNTVTFYFDWSYHSPKQGELDFTGIRDMERAITMAGEEGLYAITRVGPYVNAELARGGFPGWLNNQRARARTDDPEYLKAADEWLAAIDGIVARHQINNGGNVILHQIENELSQTSPAHRRYMDHLYAVTRSYGITVPIFHNDPGRNGNWVPDGSPVPGVVHGPVDMYAFDGYPGGTCTAQGKIARGNGAPDWGYYGIGGAKGGASASPDTPGFMAEIGGGWFDYWGSDGIYACNAVQTGPGYGRLFYGTNFVNGIGLQSVYMGYGGTSWGWLPAPVVFTSYDYGAAIAEDRSLREKALALKPIGGTLAALPEIAAMVPAEKLTPSSDAIRLYHNRSPETDARLILAAHQPGHLTQDTSFTFAADLPDGHYQMPQIRLNGYDAKWIVAGANVAGQRLVYTTSQIQTAQNGLLLMIGRAGEGGRTVLRYSAKPAVKAPDGVAVSWDASRGDLTLDYTHGALSTVEISGGGRPALTLLLGDDAAGGACWDADGVLACGPALLRHARAKGGVLALTGDTVAPAPLRVWAKQTRITWNGAPVAMRPAAGGSWQSIAPIPGPVPIALPALSDWRMAEGTPEAAPTFDDSAWQAIDHRADATLSQKPAGQPTMTMDPYGFHEGDVWYRAHFAGSPDAQRLSLTYGAGGAGMVQVFLDGRLIGQQDLPAAMPRPITTGNITVPMPDAARAPGDHVLSVMARNNGHNWDLTAMDEHKEGRGLIAASLEPLTGPAFAVPMNWRIQGRSGGEDFADRARGTPNNGGQYGERMGWHLPAFDDHAWRATGAALPQGSAGTNWYRTHVTLNVPRGQDATIGLAFGDTAKPRSAAHYRVLIFVNGWNMGQFIAHVGPQRIFPIPEGILNHHGANTIALAVTSDGAPANAPENVRLVTMQNRRGGLEVAQVAAPAGLAPIR
;
A
#
# COMPACT_ATOMS: atom_id res chain seq x y z
N MET A 1 5.70 13.54 -41.32
CA MET A 1 5.18 14.62 -40.45
C MET A 1 4.13 13.99 -39.53
N MET A 2 4.54 13.41 -38.47
CA MET A 2 3.64 12.83 -37.45
C MET A 2 3.72 13.72 -36.21
N ARG A 3 2.61 14.33 -35.87
CA ARG A 3 2.47 15.12 -34.63
C ARG A 3 2.38 14.16 -33.44
N SER A 4 3.39 14.23 -32.60
CA SER A 4 3.43 13.54 -31.32
C SER A 4 2.39 14.15 -30.37
N PHE A 5 1.40 13.37 -29.98
CA PHE A 5 0.54 13.72 -28.85
C PHE A 5 1.27 13.35 -27.56
N LEU A 6 1.55 14.36 -26.76
CA LEU A 6 2.10 14.24 -25.42
C LEU A 6 0.99 13.78 -24.45
N LEU A 7 1.12 12.60 -23.92
CA LEU A 7 0.40 12.16 -22.72
C LEU A 7 1.31 12.39 -21.51
N ALA A 8 1.01 13.41 -20.75
CA ALA A 8 1.65 13.70 -19.47
C ALA A 8 0.74 13.19 -18.34
N GLY A 9 0.92 11.95 -18.00
CA GLY A 9 0.37 11.34 -16.77
C GLY A 9 1.40 11.39 -15.64
N VAL A 10 1.89 12.56 -15.31
CA VAL A 10 2.57 12.88 -14.05
C VAL A 10 1.74 14.00 -13.47
N ALA A 11 1.38 13.92 -12.20
CA ALA A 11 0.82 15.03 -11.45
C ALA A 11 1.76 16.24 -11.55
N ALA A 12 1.74 16.92 -12.69
CA ALA A 12 2.31 18.23 -12.85
C ALA A 12 1.35 19.17 -12.13
N LEU A 13 1.74 19.61 -10.95
CA LEU A 13 1.27 20.86 -10.39
C LEU A 13 1.57 21.96 -11.41
N ILE A 14 0.63 22.16 -12.33
CA ILE A 14 0.55 23.41 -13.08
C ILE A 14 0.11 24.42 -12.03
N ALA A 15 1.02 25.30 -11.63
CA ALA A 15 0.66 26.54 -11.00
C ALA A 15 -0.19 27.31 -12.04
N ALA A 16 -1.50 27.10 -12.02
CA ALA A 16 -2.43 27.94 -12.73
C ALA A 16 -2.31 29.35 -12.11
N PRO A 17 -2.30 30.42 -12.92
CA PRO A 17 -2.40 31.76 -12.40
C PRO A 17 -3.64 31.82 -11.51
N ALA A 18 -3.51 32.43 -10.34
CA ALA A 18 -4.59 32.68 -9.41
C ALA A 18 -5.66 33.52 -10.12
N MET A 19 -6.53 32.89 -10.86
CA MET A 19 -7.82 33.48 -11.20
C MET A 19 -8.58 33.58 -9.88
N ALA A 20 -9.13 34.72 -9.58
CA ALA A 20 -10.02 34.92 -8.45
C ALA A 20 -11.19 33.93 -8.60
N GLN A 21 -11.04 32.78 -7.99
CA GLN A 21 -12.05 31.74 -8.00
C GLN A 21 -13.17 32.22 -7.07
N GLU A 22 -14.36 32.41 -7.62
CA GLU A 22 -15.54 32.71 -6.80
C GLU A 22 -15.59 31.76 -5.62
N ALA A 23 -15.82 32.29 -4.43
CA ALA A 23 -15.84 31.51 -3.20
C ALA A 23 -16.87 30.39 -3.33
N ARG A 24 -16.41 29.16 -3.43
CA ARG A 24 -17.29 27.98 -3.45
C ARG A 24 -18.03 27.90 -2.12
N PRO A 25 -19.30 27.46 -2.11
CA PRO A 25 -20.01 27.31 -0.86
C PRO A 25 -19.25 26.35 0.08
N THR A 26 -19.05 26.76 1.30
CA THR A 26 -18.36 25.97 2.33
C THR A 26 -19.21 24.77 2.76
N VAL A 27 -19.44 24.54 4.02
CA VAL A 27 -20.31 23.49 4.52
C VAL A 27 -21.76 24.01 4.55
N ASN A 28 -22.70 23.24 4.01
CA ASN A 28 -24.11 23.49 4.24
C ASN A 28 -24.51 22.97 5.62
N LEU A 29 -24.50 23.83 6.63
CA LEU A 29 -24.90 23.48 8.01
C LEU A 29 -26.36 23.05 8.13
N LYS A 30 -27.18 23.33 7.11
CA LYS A 30 -28.61 22.96 7.03
C LYS A 30 -28.84 21.78 6.10
N ALA A 31 -27.79 21.15 5.58
CA ALA A 31 -27.91 19.96 4.74
C ALA A 31 -28.74 18.90 5.50
N PRO A 32 -29.75 18.30 4.86
CA PRO A 32 -30.51 17.23 5.49
C PRO A 32 -29.63 16.02 5.76
N VAL A 33 -29.88 15.32 6.85
CA VAL A 33 -29.22 14.04 7.12
C VAL A 33 -29.72 13.02 6.10
N LYS A 34 -28.76 12.43 5.37
CA LYS A 34 -29.02 11.27 4.51
C LYS A 34 -28.73 10.00 5.30
N THR A 35 -29.62 9.03 5.27
CA THR A 35 -29.55 7.82 6.09
C THR A 35 -29.49 6.56 5.23
N PHE A 36 -28.53 5.68 5.56
CA PHE A 36 -28.26 4.40 4.93
C PHE A 36 -28.20 3.31 6.01
N GLY A 37 -29.32 3.08 6.68
CA GLY A 37 -29.37 2.19 7.85
C GLY A 37 -28.64 2.78 9.05
N ARG A 38 -27.63 2.07 9.56
CA ARG A 38 -26.80 2.50 10.70
C ARG A 38 -25.81 3.61 10.35
N VAL A 39 -25.48 3.78 9.05
CA VAL A 39 -24.63 4.86 8.55
C VAL A 39 -25.51 6.01 8.09
N SER A 40 -25.18 7.22 8.47
CA SER A 40 -25.80 8.44 7.97
C SER A 40 -24.76 9.55 7.87
N PHE A 41 -25.07 10.61 7.14
CA PHE A 41 -24.19 11.78 7.04
C PHE A 41 -24.98 13.05 6.75
N ASP A 42 -24.36 14.19 7.08
CA ASP A 42 -24.76 15.52 6.65
C ASP A 42 -23.58 16.23 5.95
N GLY A 43 -23.69 17.50 5.65
CA GLY A 43 -22.62 18.29 5.06
C GLY A 43 -21.34 18.39 5.93
N ARG A 44 -21.37 17.98 7.20
CA ARG A 44 -20.27 18.12 8.14
C ARG A 44 -19.52 16.81 8.38
N SER A 45 -20.22 15.71 8.66
CA SER A 45 -19.58 14.45 9.04
C SER A 45 -20.41 13.22 8.72
N LEU A 46 -19.72 12.09 8.70
CA LEU A 46 -20.34 10.76 8.82
C LEU A 46 -20.81 10.52 10.26
N MET A 47 -21.88 9.76 10.39
CA MET A 47 -22.43 9.29 11.66
C MET A 47 -22.67 7.78 11.60
N ILE A 48 -22.29 7.09 12.67
CA ILE A 48 -22.57 5.67 12.87
C ILE A 48 -23.48 5.56 14.10
N ASP A 49 -24.65 4.91 13.93
CA ASP A 49 -25.69 4.85 14.96
C ASP A 49 -26.07 6.24 15.52
N GLY A 50 -26.12 7.25 14.63
CA GLY A 50 -26.42 8.62 14.96
C GLY A 50 -25.30 9.40 15.66
N LYS A 51 -24.15 8.81 15.90
CA LYS A 51 -22.97 9.45 16.53
C LYS A 51 -21.98 9.91 15.47
N ARG A 52 -21.59 11.18 15.52
CA ARG A 52 -20.55 11.73 14.65
C ARG A 52 -19.25 10.97 14.86
N THR A 53 -18.70 10.44 13.77
CA THR A 53 -17.55 9.55 13.79
C THR A 53 -16.53 10.03 12.77
N PRO A 54 -15.36 10.54 13.20
CA PRO A 54 -14.27 10.78 12.28
C PRO A 54 -13.78 9.44 11.73
N ILE A 55 -13.59 9.36 10.42
CA ILE A 55 -13.02 8.16 9.79
C ILE A 55 -11.54 8.40 9.58
N TRP A 56 -10.75 7.64 10.32
CA TRP A 56 -9.31 7.60 10.25
C TRP A 56 -8.90 6.21 9.77
N ALA A 57 -8.72 6.08 8.45
CA ALA A 57 -8.50 4.82 7.78
C ALA A 57 -7.07 4.64 7.29
N ALA A 58 -6.63 3.39 7.22
CA ALA A 58 -5.38 2.97 6.59
C ALA A 58 -5.67 1.91 5.53
N GLU A 59 -5.01 2.02 4.38
CA GLU A 59 -5.25 1.12 3.26
C GLU A 59 -4.35 -0.10 3.32
N PHE A 60 -4.94 -1.26 3.03
CA PHE A 60 -4.30 -2.56 3.04
C PHE A 60 -4.77 -3.41 1.87
N HIS A 61 -3.81 -3.98 1.15
CA HIS A 61 -4.02 -4.87 0.01
C HIS A 61 -3.72 -6.33 0.41
N PRO A 62 -4.70 -7.16 0.81
CA PRO A 62 -4.44 -8.53 1.25
C PRO A 62 -3.70 -9.39 0.23
N TYR A 63 -3.96 -9.18 -1.08
CA TYR A 63 -3.28 -9.88 -2.17
C TYR A 63 -1.76 -9.63 -2.24
N ARG A 64 -1.24 -8.55 -1.60
CA ARG A 64 0.20 -8.27 -1.46
C ARG A 64 0.85 -8.92 -0.24
N LEU A 65 0.12 -9.79 0.46
CA LEU A 65 0.61 -10.60 1.57
C LEU A 65 -0.01 -12.00 1.47
N PRO A 66 0.58 -12.92 0.66
CA PRO A 66 -0.01 -14.23 0.36
C PRO A 66 0.14 -15.22 1.54
N SER A 67 -0.10 -14.75 2.75
CA SER A 67 -0.11 -15.51 4.01
C SER A 67 -1.28 -14.97 4.86
N PRO A 68 -2.48 -15.56 4.74
CA PRO A 68 -3.69 -15.01 5.34
C PRO A 68 -3.66 -14.84 6.87
N ASP A 69 -2.90 -15.67 7.60
CA ASP A 69 -2.75 -15.50 9.04
C ASP A 69 -2.04 -14.19 9.41
N LEU A 70 -1.13 -13.71 8.56
CA LEU A 70 -0.44 -12.44 8.73
C LEU A 70 -1.32 -11.21 8.46
N TRP A 71 -2.47 -11.35 7.83
CA TRP A 71 -3.41 -10.24 7.67
C TRP A 71 -3.85 -9.70 9.02
N ARG A 72 -4.08 -10.59 10.00
CA ARG A 72 -4.43 -10.19 11.38
C ARG A 72 -3.31 -9.40 12.04
N ASP A 73 -2.05 -9.75 11.81
CA ASP A 73 -0.91 -8.97 12.32
C ASP A 73 -0.92 -7.53 11.82
N VAL A 74 -1.17 -7.36 10.51
CA VAL A 74 -1.26 -6.03 9.87
C VAL A 74 -2.46 -5.24 10.44
N LEU A 75 -3.64 -5.88 10.55
CA LEU A 75 -4.85 -5.23 11.08
C LEU A 75 -4.67 -4.79 12.54
N GLN A 76 -4.05 -5.62 13.39
CA GLN A 76 -3.74 -5.25 14.77
C GLN A 76 -2.78 -4.07 14.84
N LYS A 77 -1.78 -4.01 13.96
CA LYS A 77 -0.83 -2.88 13.87
C LYS A 77 -1.50 -1.60 13.35
N ILE A 78 -2.42 -1.71 12.39
CA ILE A 78 -3.27 -0.59 11.93
C ILE A 78 -4.05 -0.02 13.13
N LYS A 79 -4.78 -0.88 13.87
CA LYS A 79 -5.53 -0.46 15.04
C LYS A 79 -4.63 0.17 16.11
N ALA A 80 -3.52 -0.46 16.46
CA ALA A 80 -2.56 0.03 17.45
C ALA A 80 -1.92 1.37 17.04
N SER A 81 -1.84 1.67 15.74
CA SER A 81 -1.38 2.96 15.20
C SER A 81 -2.47 4.04 15.26
N GLY A 82 -3.61 3.79 15.92
CA GLY A 82 -4.68 4.76 16.17
C GLY A 82 -5.74 4.85 15.08
N PHE A 83 -5.69 4.03 14.04
CA PHE A 83 -6.75 3.97 13.04
C PHE A 83 -7.99 3.25 13.57
N ASN A 84 -9.17 3.71 13.17
CA ASN A 84 -10.45 3.08 13.49
C ASN A 84 -11.07 2.33 12.30
N THR A 85 -10.48 2.46 11.13
CA THR A 85 -10.99 1.92 9.87
C THR A 85 -9.85 1.36 9.04
N VAL A 86 -10.11 0.30 8.28
CA VAL A 86 -9.24 -0.21 7.23
C VAL A 86 -9.93 -0.10 5.88
N THR A 87 -9.19 0.29 4.84
CA THR A 87 -9.68 0.29 3.47
C THR A 87 -9.06 -0.90 2.73
N PHE A 88 -9.93 -1.76 2.16
CA PHE A 88 -9.52 -2.93 1.38
C PHE A 88 -9.74 -2.69 -0.11
N TYR A 89 -8.73 -3.07 -0.91
CA TYR A 89 -8.85 -3.20 -2.36
C TYR A 89 -9.00 -4.66 -2.76
N PHE A 90 -9.79 -4.89 -3.80
CA PHE A 90 -10.02 -6.21 -4.36
C PHE A 90 -9.57 -6.23 -5.82
N ASP A 91 -8.62 -7.06 -6.13
CA ASP A 91 -8.03 -7.21 -7.46
C ASP A 91 -8.80 -8.28 -8.24
N TRP A 92 -9.58 -7.86 -9.22
CA TRP A 92 -10.35 -8.80 -10.06
C TRP A 92 -9.46 -9.83 -10.74
N SER A 93 -8.27 -9.43 -11.23
CA SER A 93 -7.33 -10.35 -11.87
C SER A 93 -6.84 -11.47 -10.96
N TYR A 94 -6.74 -11.19 -9.67
CA TYR A 94 -6.30 -12.14 -8.65
C TYR A 94 -7.31 -13.26 -8.40
N HIS A 95 -8.58 -12.98 -8.64
CA HIS A 95 -9.69 -13.88 -8.41
C HIS A 95 -10.16 -14.59 -9.67
N SER A 96 -9.88 -14.06 -10.87
CA SER A 96 -10.45 -14.53 -12.15
C SER A 96 -9.38 -14.97 -13.14
N PRO A 97 -8.90 -16.21 -13.03
CA PRO A 97 -7.87 -16.74 -13.92
C PRO A 97 -8.36 -16.94 -15.36
N LYS A 98 -9.66 -17.10 -15.56
CA LYS A 98 -10.35 -17.35 -16.81
C LYS A 98 -11.75 -16.75 -16.78
N GLN A 99 -12.28 -16.36 -17.90
CA GLN A 99 -13.65 -15.82 -18.00
C GLN A 99 -14.66 -16.81 -17.44
N GLY A 100 -15.55 -16.32 -16.57
CA GLY A 100 -16.57 -17.11 -15.89
C GLY A 100 -16.06 -17.93 -14.69
N GLU A 101 -14.79 -17.84 -14.34
CA GLU A 101 -14.22 -18.49 -13.15
C GLU A 101 -13.80 -17.44 -12.11
N LEU A 102 -14.25 -17.63 -10.88
CA LEU A 102 -13.89 -16.81 -9.73
C LEU A 102 -13.48 -17.69 -8.55
N ASP A 103 -12.38 -17.34 -7.87
CA ASP A 103 -11.86 -18.06 -6.72
C ASP A 103 -11.65 -17.10 -5.54
N PHE A 104 -12.33 -17.38 -4.43
CA PHE A 104 -12.24 -16.67 -3.16
C PHE A 104 -11.71 -17.57 -2.03
N THR A 105 -10.88 -18.55 -2.34
CA THR A 105 -10.35 -19.50 -1.37
C THR A 105 -8.88 -19.25 -1.03
N GLY A 106 -8.43 -19.74 0.14
CA GLY A 106 -7.04 -19.68 0.55
C GLY A 106 -6.49 -18.26 0.65
N ILE A 107 -5.48 -17.94 -0.16
CA ILE A 107 -4.87 -16.59 -0.22
C ILE A 107 -5.79 -15.53 -0.85
N ARG A 108 -6.91 -15.95 -1.43
CA ARG A 108 -7.92 -15.10 -2.09
C ARG A 108 -9.19 -14.93 -1.24
N ASP A 109 -9.20 -15.41 0.00
CA ASP A 109 -10.35 -15.33 0.91
C ASP A 109 -10.52 -13.91 1.48
N MET A 110 -11.14 -13.04 0.68
CA MET A 110 -11.39 -11.65 1.07
C MET A 110 -12.45 -11.54 2.18
N GLU A 111 -13.38 -12.50 2.26
CA GLU A 111 -14.35 -12.58 3.36
C GLU A 111 -13.67 -12.74 4.71
N ARG A 112 -12.62 -13.57 4.75
CA ARG A 112 -11.76 -13.72 5.92
C ARG A 112 -11.07 -12.41 6.33
N ALA A 113 -10.54 -11.63 5.37
CA ALA A 113 -9.90 -10.36 5.65
C ALA A 113 -10.87 -9.34 6.28
N ILE A 114 -12.10 -9.22 5.73
CA ILE A 114 -13.14 -8.34 6.26
C ILE A 114 -13.56 -8.79 7.67
N THR A 115 -13.76 -10.09 7.86
CA THR A 115 -14.11 -10.68 9.17
C THR A 115 -13.04 -10.38 10.22
N MET A 116 -11.76 -10.60 9.89
CA MET A 116 -10.65 -10.29 10.80
C MET A 116 -10.62 -8.82 11.20
N ALA A 117 -10.87 -7.89 10.28
CA ALA A 117 -10.95 -6.47 10.61
C ALA A 117 -12.06 -6.18 11.62
N GLY A 118 -13.24 -6.78 11.44
CA GLY A 118 -14.36 -6.67 12.39
C GLY A 118 -14.03 -7.24 13.77
N GLU A 119 -13.38 -8.39 13.83
CA GLU A 119 -12.93 -9.03 15.07
C GLU A 119 -11.90 -8.17 15.83
N GLU A 120 -11.06 -7.44 15.11
CA GLU A 120 -10.13 -6.47 15.68
C GLU A 120 -10.81 -5.12 16.04
N GLY A 121 -12.12 -4.96 15.77
CA GLY A 121 -12.88 -3.75 16.04
C GLY A 121 -12.58 -2.59 15.13
N LEU A 122 -12.17 -2.87 13.88
CA LEU A 122 -12.01 -1.90 12.81
C LEU A 122 -13.27 -1.84 11.94
N TYR A 123 -13.71 -0.66 11.58
CA TYR A 123 -14.61 -0.48 10.44
C TYR A 123 -13.88 -0.83 9.15
N ALA A 124 -14.63 -1.10 8.08
CA ALA A 124 -14.07 -1.38 6.77
C ALA A 124 -14.69 -0.48 5.70
N ILE A 125 -13.85 -0.05 4.78
CA ILE A 125 -14.21 0.55 3.49
C ILE A 125 -13.79 -0.45 2.42
N THR A 126 -14.67 -0.75 1.46
CA THR A 126 -14.40 -1.72 0.40
C THR A 126 -14.32 -1.04 -0.95
N ARG A 127 -13.27 -1.34 -1.72
CA ARG A 127 -13.00 -0.79 -3.05
C ARG A 127 -12.87 -1.95 -4.03
N VAL A 128 -13.94 -2.23 -4.76
CA VAL A 128 -14.09 -3.45 -5.57
C VAL A 128 -13.80 -3.26 -7.06
N GLY A 129 -13.66 -2.03 -7.51
CA GLY A 129 -13.50 -1.71 -8.91
C GLY A 129 -14.80 -1.66 -9.70
N PRO A 130 -14.85 -2.22 -10.94
CA PRO A 130 -14.01 -3.26 -11.61
C PRO A 130 -12.53 -2.88 -11.85
N TYR A 131 -12.23 -1.62 -12.10
CA TYR A 131 -10.88 -1.09 -12.20
C TYR A 131 -10.43 -0.54 -10.84
N VAL A 132 -9.24 -0.91 -10.38
CA VAL A 132 -8.73 -0.49 -9.06
C VAL A 132 -7.38 0.22 -9.12
N ASN A 133 -6.70 0.23 -10.25
CA ASN A 133 -5.33 0.71 -10.44
C ASN A 133 -4.33 0.00 -9.51
N ALA A 134 -4.04 0.59 -8.36
CA ALA A 134 -3.21 0.04 -7.29
C ALA A 134 -1.83 -0.47 -7.77
N GLU A 135 -1.28 0.11 -8.84
CA GLU A 135 -0.04 -0.30 -9.53
C GLU A 135 0.01 -1.81 -9.84
N LEU A 136 -1.15 -2.37 -10.15
CA LEU A 136 -1.29 -3.75 -10.63
C LEU A 136 -1.18 -3.83 -12.15
N ALA A 137 -0.73 -4.98 -12.65
CA ALA A 137 -0.81 -5.27 -14.07
C ALA A 137 -2.26 -5.09 -14.56
N ARG A 138 -2.45 -4.38 -15.67
CA ARG A 138 -3.77 -4.04 -16.24
C ARG A 138 -4.66 -3.21 -15.29
N GLY A 139 -4.12 -2.66 -14.19
CA GLY A 139 -4.91 -1.95 -13.19
C GLY A 139 -5.91 -2.84 -12.45
N GLY A 140 -5.62 -4.14 -12.36
CA GLY A 140 -6.46 -5.14 -11.71
C GLY A 140 -7.45 -5.86 -12.65
N PHE A 141 -7.48 -5.55 -13.93
CA PHE A 141 -8.27 -6.32 -14.89
C PHE A 141 -7.69 -7.72 -15.14
N PRO A 142 -8.52 -8.76 -15.25
CA PRO A 142 -8.06 -10.11 -15.57
C PRO A 142 -7.46 -10.20 -16.99
N GLY A 143 -6.49 -11.09 -17.16
CA GLY A 143 -5.76 -11.23 -18.43
C GLY A 143 -6.65 -11.51 -19.64
N TRP A 144 -7.65 -12.35 -19.47
CA TRP A 144 -8.59 -12.70 -20.53
C TRP A 144 -9.41 -11.51 -21.05
N LEU A 145 -9.55 -10.43 -20.27
CA LEU A 145 -10.25 -9.20 -20.69
C LEU A 145 -9.54 -8.52 -21.87
N ASN A 146 -8.20 -8.71 -22.01
CA ASN A 146 -7.44 -8.19 -23.15
C ASN A 146 -7.91 -8.75 -24.50
N ASN A 147 -8.62 -9.88 -24.49
CA ASN A 147 -9.13 -10.52 -25.70
C ASN A 147 -10.52 -10.00 -26.10
N GLN A 148 -11.19 -9.22 -25.26
CA GLN A 148 -12.48 -8.61 -25.59
C GLN A 148 -12.30 -7.38 -26.46
N ARG A 149 -13.14 -7.22 -27.47
CA ARG A 149 -13.16 -6.01 -28.33
C ARG A 149 -13.87 -4.84 -27.66
N ALA A 150 -14.70 -5.13 -26.68
CA ALA A 150 -15.38 -4.13 -25.86
C ALA A 150 -14.41 -3.12 -25.30
N ARG A 151 -14.81 -1.88 -25.24
CA ARG A 151 -14.05 -0.84 -24.57
C ARG A 151 -14.31 -0.92 -23.06
N ALA A 152 -13.24 -1.17 -22.30
CA ALA A 152 -13.33 -1.21 -20.83
C ALA A 152 -13.70 0.17 -20.25
N ARG A 153 -14.24 0.17 -19.02
CA ARG A 153 -14.61 1.37 -18.27
C ARG A 153 -15.65 2.25 -19.00
N THR A 154 -16.47 1.64 -19.87
CA THR A 154 -17.56 2.28 -20.61
C THR A 154 -18.83 1.43 -20.53
N ASP A 155 -19.91 1.90 -21.14
CA ASP A 155 -21.19 1.17 -21.25
C ASP A 155 -21.24 0.12 -22.36
N ASP A 156 -20.08 -0.35 -22.82
CA ASP A 156 -20.02 -1.43 -23.79
C ASP A 156 -20.63 -2.73 -23.20
N PRO A 157 -21.62 -3.33 -23.86
CA PRO A 157 -22.37 -4.47 -23.27
C PRO A 157 -21.52 -5.70 -22.98
N GLU A 158 -20.48 -5.97 -23.76
CA GLU A 158 -19.57 -7.10 -23.53
C GLU A 158 -18.75 -6.88 -22.26
N TYR A 159 -18.24 -5.66 -22.07
CA TYR A 159 -17.52 -5.28 -20.86
C TYR A 159 -18.42 -5.26 -19.63
N LEU A 160 -19.64 -4.66 -19.74
CA LEU A 160 -20.58 -4.61 -18.63
C LEU A 160 -20.95 -6.02 -18.14
N LYS A 161 -21.18 -6.95 -19.07
CA LYS A 161 -21.45 -8.34 -18.70
C LYS A 161 -20.34 -8.97 -17.88
N ALA A 162 -19.08 -8.75 -18.27
CA ALA A 162 -17.94 -9.27 -17.54
C ALA A 162 -17.79 -8.61 -16.17
N ALA A 163 -17.98 -7.28 -16.10
CA ALA A 163 -17.95 -6.52 -14.85
C ALA A 163 -19.07 -6.96 -13.89
N ASP A 164 -20.27 -7.22 -14.38
CA ASP A 164 -21.42 -7.70 -13.59
C ASP A 164 -21.15 -9.06 -12.96
N GLU A 165 -20.50 -9.99 -13.68
CA GLU A 165 -20.11 -11.30 -13.14
C GLU A 165 -19.15 -11.14 -11.93
N TRP A 166 -18.18 -10.21 -12.02
CA TRP A 166 -17.31 -9.87 -10.92
C TRP A 166 -18.05 -9.21 -9.76
N LEU A 167 -18.81 -8.15 -10.04
CA LEU A 167 -19.54 -7.39 -9.02
C LEU A 167 -20.56 -8.24 -8.30
N ALA A 168 -21.30 -9.13 -9.00
CA ALA A 168 -22.25 -10.02 -8.36
C ALA A 168 -21.60 -10.91 -7.28
N ALA A 169 -20.39 -11.38 -7.54
CA ALA A 169 -19.67 -12.24 -6.60
C ALA A 169 -19.10 -11.43 -5.42
N ILE A 170 -18.36 -10.35 -5.69
CA ILE A 170 -17.66 -9.62 -4.64
C ILE A 170 -18.64 -8.77 -3.80
N ASP A 171 -19.62 -8.12 -4.41
CA ASP A 171 -20.65 -7.36 -3.70
C ASP A 171 -21.52 -8.28 -2.85
N GLY A 172 -21.78 -9.51 -3.33
CA GLY A 172 -22.45 -10.52 -2.53
C GLY A 172 -21.70 -10.89 -1.24
N ILE A 173 -20.37 -10.92 -1.28
CA ILE A 173 -19.52 -11.07 -0.07
C ILE A 173 -19.63 -9.82 0.80
N VAL A 174 -19.42 -8.65 0.25
CA VAL A 174 -19.44 -7.38 0.98
C VAL A 174 -20.80 -7.14 1.62
N ALA A 175 -21.89 -7.46 0.93
CA ALA A 175 -23.26 -7.27 1.43
C ALA A 175 -23.52 -7.98 2.77
N ARG A 176 -22.96 -9.18 2.95
CA ARG A 176 -23.07 -9.93 4.22
C ARG A 176 -22.37 -9.26 5.38
N HIS A 177 -21.31 -8.50 5.09
CA HIS A 177 -20.42 -7.89 6.07
C HIS A 177 -20.68 -6.39 6.32
N GLN A 178 -21.74 -5.84 5.72
CA GLN A 178 -22.13 -4.47 6.00
C GLN A 178 -22.56 -4.27 7.46
N ILE A 179 -22.30 -3.08 7.99
CA ILE A 179 -22.69 -2.74 9.36
C ILE A 179 -24.20 -2.88 9.57
N ASN A 180 -24.98 -2.67 8.52
CA ASN A 180 -26.44 -2.84 8.53
C ASN A 180 -26.86 -4.30 8.76
N ASN A 181 -25.99 -5.26 8.46
CA ASN A 181 -26.19 -6.69 8.62
C ASN A 181 -25.40 -7.26 9.80
N GLY A 182 -24.88 -6.39 10.70
CA GLY A 182 -24.12 -6.79 11.88
C GLY A 182 -22.60 -6.94 11.64
N GLY A 183 -22.12 -6.66 10.43
CA GLY A 183 -20.70 -6.62 10.10
C GLY A 183 -20.04 -5.29 10.41
N ASN A 184 -18.98 -4.96 9.69
CA ASN A 184 -18.12 -3.79 9.92
C ASN A 184 -17.92 -2.88 8.68
N VAL A 185 -18.44 -3.24 7.51
CA VAL A 185 -18.33 -2.42 6.30
C VAL A 185 -19.27 -1.22 6.41
N ILE A 186 -18.73 -0.01 6.28
CA ILE A 186 -19.46 1.26 6.46
C ILE A 186 -19.58 2.08 5.18
N LEU A 187 -18.67 1.90 4.21
CA LEU A 187 -18.64 2.60 2.93
C LEU A 187 -18.21 1.62 1.82
N HIS A 188 -18.69 1.86 0.62
CA HIS A 188 -18.39 1.03 -0.55
C HIS A 188 -18.06 1.90 -1.75
N GLN A 189 -16.98 1.60 -2.45
CA GLN A 189 -16.55 2.31 -3.65
C GLN A 189 -16.84 1.51 -4.91
N ILE A 190 -17.36 2.21 -5.91
CA ILE A 190 -17.44 1.74 -7.29
C ILE A 190 -16.41 2.47 -8.14
N GLU A 191 -15.78 1.78 -9.07
CA GLU A 191 -14.75 2.31 -9.96
C GLU A 191 -13.53 2.88 -9.21
N ASN A 192 -12.56 3.41 -9.92
CA ASN A 192 -11.39 4.10 -9.36
C ASN A 192 -10.88 5.19 -10.31
N GLU A 193 -10.81 6.42 -9.81
CA GLU A 193 -10.19 7.56 -10.49
C GLU A 193 -10.64 7.74 -11.96
N LEU A 194 -11.90 7.45 -12.28
CA LEU A 194 -12.43 7.64 -13.63
C LEU A 194 -12.53 9.14 -13.92
N SER A 195 -11.56 9.66 -14.65
CA SER A 195 -11.52 11.08 -15.03
C SER A 195 -12.30 11.40 -16.30
N GLN A 196 -12.65 10.39 -17.08
CA GLN A 196 -13.44 10.53 -18.30
C GLN A 196 -14.93 10.69 -17.98
N THR A 197 -15.59 11.68 -18.59
CA THR A 197 -16.96 12.08 -18.24
C THR A 197 -17.90 12.15 -19.45
N SER A 198 -17.60 11.39 -20.52
CA SER A 198 -18.48 11.31 -21.70
C SER A 198 -19.82 10.63 -21.35
N PRO A 199 -20.85 10.77 -22.22
CA PRO A 199 -22.11 10.09 -22.00
C PRO A 199 -22.01 8.57 -21.81
N ALA A 200 -21.06 7.90 -22.46
CA ALA A 200 -20.80 6.48 -22.28
C ALA A 200 -20.28 6.18 -20.86
N HIS A 201 -19.34 6.99 -20.36
CA HIS A 201 -18.85 6.85 -18.99
C HIS A 201 -19.95 7.18 -17.95
N ARG A 202 -20.85 8.13 -18.24
CA ARG A 202 -21.99 8.39 -17.34
C ARG A 202 -22.92 7.17 -17.27
N ARG A 203 -23.28 6.55 -18.41
CA ARG A 203 -24.13 5.35 -18.41
C ARG A 203 -23.44 4.16 -17.74
N TYR A 204 -22.12 4.05 -17.88
CA TYR A 204 -21.29 3.08 -17.16
C TYR A 204 -21.40 3.29 -15.64
N MET A 205 -21.18 4.50 -15.14
CA MET A 205 -21.29 4.79 -13.70
C MET A 205 -22.71 4.56 -13.18
N ASP A 206 -23.73 4.96 -13.95
CA ASP A 206 -25.14 4.71 -13.61
C ASP A 206 -25.41 3.21 -13.49
N HIS A 207 -24.85 2.40 -14.41
CA HIS A 207 -24.96 0.96 -14.39
C HIS A 207 -24.27 0.37 -13.14
N LEU A 208 -23.01 0.74 -12.87
CA LEU A 208 -22.29 0.25 -11.71
C LEU A 208 -23.07 0.53 -10.40
N TYR A 209 -23.55 1.73 -10.23
CA TYR A 209 -24.35 2.09 -9.05
C TYR A 209 -25.61 1.23 -8.93
N ALA A 210 -26.34 1.08 -10.02
CA ALA A 210 -27.58 0.32 -10.03
C ALA A 210 -27.37 -1.17 -9.73
N VAL A 211 -26.39 -1.82 -10.35
CA VAL A 211 -26.12 -3.24 -10.13
C VAL A 211 -25.54 -3.51 -8.73
N THR A 212 -24.62 -2.66 -8.25
CA THR A 212 -24.08 -2.73 -6.88
C THR A 212 -25.22 -2.64 -5.85
N ARG A 213 -26.18 -1.71 -6.03
CA ARG A 213 -27.39 -1.66 -5.19
C ARG A 213 -28.22 -2.93 -5.29
N SER A 214 -28.37 -3.49 -6.49
CA SER A 214 -29.15 -4.70 -6.72
C SER A 214 -28.52 -5.95 -6.08
N TYR A 215 -27.20 -5.97 -5.92
CA TYR A 215 -26.45 -7.01 -5.22
C TYR A 215 -26.44 -6.86 -3.70
N GLY A 216 -27.20 -5.91 -3.17
CA GLY A 216 -27.49 -5.80 -1.74
C GLY A 216 -26.62 -4.81 -0.98
N ILE A 217 -25.86 -3.95 -1.64
CA ILE A 217 -25.13 -2.88 -0.99
C ILE A 217 -26.07 -1.77 -0.53
N THR A 218 -26.16 -1.56 0.78
CA THR A 218 -27.05 -0.61 1.43
C THR A 218 -26.33 0.54 2.13
N VAL A 219 -25.03 0.43 2.40
CA VAL A 219 -24.19 1.52 2.91
C VAL A 219 -23.94 2.57 1.82
N PRO A 220 -23.46 3.79 2.17
CA PRO A 220 -23.18 4.80 1.15
C PRO A 220 -22.16 4.34 0.12
N ILE A 221 -22.44 4.66 -1.15
CA ILE A 221 -21.56 4.41 -2.30
C ILE A 221 -20.84 5.69 -2.69
N PHE A 222 -19.54 5.60 -2.96
CA PHE A 222 -18.73 6.71 -3.43
C PHE A 222 -17.84 6.30 -4.62
N HIS A 223 -17.24 7.30 -5.25
CA HIS A 223 -16.17 7.20 -6.24
C HIS A 223 -15.05 8.17 -5.82
N ASN A 224 -13.79 7.85 -6.04
CA ASN A 224 -12.66 8.75 -5.78
C ASN A 224 -12.26 9.53 -7.05
N ASP A 225 -12.44 10.85 -7.01
CA ASP A 225 -11.95 11.75 -8.07
C ASP A 225 -10.40 11.86 -7.99
N PRO A 226 -9.64 11.67 -9.09
CA PRO A 226 -8.17 11.79 -9.07
C PRO A 226 -7.75 13.25 -8.81
N GLY A 227 -7.81 13.69 -7.56
CA GLY A 227 -7.61 15.07 -7.14
C GLY A 227 -8.94 15.82 -6.96
N ARG A 228 -8.92 17.14 -7.13
CA ARG A 228 -10.04 18.02 -6.76
C ARG A 228 -10.77 18.58 -7.98
N ASN A 229 -11.08 17.73 -8.95
CA ASN A 229 -11.64 18.18 -10.23
C ASN A 229 -13.17 18.40 -10.17
N GLY A 230 -13.87 17.77 -9.23
CA GLY A 230 -15.31 17.79 -9.12
C GLY A 230 -16.00 16.86 -10.11
N ASN A 231 -15.37 15.71 -10.40
CA ASN A 231 -15.95 14.65 -11.21
C ASN A 231 -16.76 13.68 -10.33
N TRP A 232 -17.88 13.20 -10.88
CA TRP A 232 -18.76 12.23 -10.24
C TRP A 232 -19.25 12.70 -8.85
N VAL A 233 -19.69 13.94 -8.82
CA VAL A 233 -20.29 14.55 -7.62
C VAL A 233 -21.75 14.10 -7.52
N PRO A 234 -22.28 13.86 -6.29
CA PRO A 234 -23.68 13.47 -6.13
C PRO A 234 -24.64 14.35 -6.90
N ASP A 235 -25.64 13.74 -7.52
CA ASP A 235 -26.70 14.46 -8.21
C ASP A 235 -27.37 15.45 -7.23
N GLY A 236 -27.58 16.68 -7.69
CA GLY A 236 -28.15 17.75 -6.87
C GLY A 236 -27.12 18.61 -6.13
N SER A 237 -25.82 18.41 -6.27
CA SER A 237 -24.83 19.39 -5.78
C SER A 237 -25.06 20.75 -6.44
N PRO A 238 -25.13 21.86 -5.66
CA PRO A 238 -25.35 23.19 -6.20
C PRO A 238 -24.11 23.85 -6.78
N VAL A 239 -22.96 23.16 -6.78
CA VAL A 239 -21.67 23.74 -7.18
C VAL A 239 -21.59 23.80 -8.71
N PRO A 240 -21.34 24.98 -9.30
CA PRO A 240 -21.26 25.10 -10.75
C PRO A 240 -19.97 24.45 -11.30
N GLY A 241 -20.08 23.87 -12.49
CA GLY A 241 -18.92 23.31 -13.22
C GLY A 241 -18.45 21.95 -12.72
N VAL A 242 -19.16 21.32 -11.80
CA VAL A 242 -18.91 19.91 -11.42
C VAL A 242 -19.61 18.96 -12.40
N VAL A 243 -19.13 17.74 -12.47
CA VAL A 243 -19.76 16.64 -13.22
C VAL A 243 -20.51 15.76 -12.24
N HIS A 244 -21.84 15.73 -12.39
CA HIS A 244 -22.68 14.92 -11.52
C HIS A 244 -22.58 13.42 -11.84
N GLY A 245 -22.73 12.59 -10.82
CA GLY A 245 -22.69 11.14 -10.92
C GLY A 245 -23.57 10.42 -9.89
N PRO A 246 -23.81 9.12 -10.10
CA PRO A 246 -24.72 8.33 -9.29
C PRO A 246 -24.01 7.84 -8.01
N VAL A 247 -23.47 8.75 -7.24
CA VAL A 247 -22.81 8.46 -5.96
C VAL A 247 -23.54 9.17 -4.82
N ASP A 248 -23.42 8.62 -3.60
CA ASP A 248 -24.04 9.22 -2.43
C ASP A 248 -23.17 10.28 -1.79
N MET A 249 -21.86 10.14 -1.90
CA MET A 249 -20.85 11.02 -1.33
C MET A 249 -19.77 11.36 -2.35
N TYR A 250 -19.29 12.60 -2.33
CA TYR A 250 -18.10 13.00 -3.08
C TYR A 250 -16.84 12.66 -2.30
N ALA A 251 -15.92 11.98 -2.96
CA ALA A 251 -14.58 11.74 -2.45
C ALA A 251 -13.52 12.10 -3.50
N PHE A 252 -12.31 12.37 -3.06
CA PHE A 252 -11.20 12.72 -3.93
C PHE A 252 -9.87 12.27 -3.33
N ASP A 253 -8.83 12.25 -4.16
CA ASP A 253 -7.49 11.82 -3.78
C ASP A 253 -6.54 13.01 -3.66
N GLY A 254 -5.51 12.87 -2.83
CA GLY A 254 -4.51 13.91 -2.66
C GLY A 254 -3.18 13.41 -2.11
N TYR A 255 -2.11 13.66 -2.86
CA TYR A 255 -0.74 13.32 -2.51
C TYR A 255 0.18 14.55 -2.49
N PRO A 256 -0.14 15.59 -1.70
CA PRO A 256 0.65 16.81 -1.69
C PRO A 256 1.95 16.60 -0.91
N GLY A 257 3.06 16.94 -1.51
CA GLY A 257 4.38 16.85 -0.89
C GLY A 257 4.78 15.41 -0.51
N GLY A 258 5.84 15.29 0.27
CA GLY A 258 6.24 14.02 0.86
C GLY A 258 6.87 13.00 -0.10
N THR A 259 7.07 13.32 -1.36
CA THR A 259 7.68 12.43 -2.36
C THR A 259 9.16 12.70 -2.55
N CYS A 260 9.88 11.68 -3.00
CA CYS A 260 11.29 11.76 -3.33
C CYS A 260 11.51 11.56 -4.83
N THR A 261 12.63 12.05 -5.35
CA THR A 261 13.06 11.78 -6.72
C THR A 261 13.52 10.34 -6.86
N ALA A 262 13.67 9.85 -8.09
CA ALA A 262 14.25 8.54 -8.38
C ALA A 262 15.66 8.33 -7.78
N GLN A 263 16.38 9.42 -7.45
CA GLN A 263 17.68 9.39 -6.77
C GLN A 263 17.54 9.46 -5.24
N GLY A 264 16.36 9.21 -4.67
CA GLY A 264 16.13 9.22 -3.23
C GLY A 264 16.33 10.57 -2.55
N LYS A 265 16.26 11.68 -3.31
CA LYS A 265 16.35 13.04 -2.77
C LYS A 265 14.98 13.66 -2.68
N ILE A 266 14.79 14.55 -1.71
CA ILE A 266 13.55 15.32 -1.60
C ILE A 266 13.30 16.09 -2.89
N ALA A 267 12.13 15.91 -3.50
CA ALA A 267 11.77 16.63 -4.71
C ALA A 267 11.58 18.13 -4.38
N ARG A 268 12.17 19.00 -5.19
CA ARG A 268 11.98 20.45 -5.04
C ARG A 268 10.52 20.82 -5.33
N GLY A 269 9.98 21.73 -4.54
CA GLY A 269 8.61 22.22 -4.70
C GLY A 269 7.54 21.31 -4.06
N ASN A 270 7.92 20.21 -3.47
CA ASN A 270 7.05 19.46 -2.57
C ASN A 270 6.92 20.24 -1.25
N GLY A 271 6.19 21.34 -1.32
CA GLY A 271 5.84 22.10 -0.14
C GLY A 271 4.99 21.27 0.82
N ALA A 272 4.92 21.71 2.06
CA ALA A 272 3.97 21.16 2.99
C ALA A 272 2.57 21.22 2.39
N PRO A 273 1.77 20.18 2.59
CA PRO A 273 0.37 20.18 2.22
C PRO A 273 -0.38 21.17 3.09
N ASP A 274 -0.50 22.39 2.61
CA ASP A 274 -1.19 23.48 3.27
C ASP A 274 -2.29 23.99 2.35
N TRP A 275 -3.53 23.82 2.77
CA TRP A 275 -4.70 24.28 2.04
C TRP A 275 -4.87 25.81 2.01
N GLY A 276 -3.97 26.54 2.66
CA GLY A 276 -4.16 27.96 2.97
C GLY A 276 -5.11 28.14 4.16
N TYR A 277 -5.42 29.38 4.51
CA TYR A 277 -6.33 29.66 5.62
C TYR A 277 -7.76 29.20 5.25
N TYR A 278 -8.21 28.08 5.85
CA TYR A 278 -9.44 27.35 5.51
C TYR A 278 -9.58 26.99 4.03
N GLY A 279 -8.45 26.91 3.32
CA GLY A 279 -8.39 26.61 1.90
C GLY A 279 -9.07 27.66 1.02
N ILE A 280 -9.05 27.42 -0.25
CA ILE A 280 -9.82 28.21 -1.22
C ILE A 280 -11.24 27.65 -1.23
N GLY A 281 -12.23 28.43 -0.79
CA GLY A 281 -13.62 28.00 -0.75
C GLY A 281 -14.07 27.41 0.56
N GLY A 282 -13.35 27.64 1.66
CA GLY A 282 -13.85 27.43 3.03
C GLY A 282 -13.43 26.14 3.71
N ALA A 283 -14.21 25.67 4.66
CA ALA A 283 -13.87 24.61 5.60
C ALA A 283 -13.54 23.26 4.98
N LYS A 284 -13.93 22.99 3.73
CA LYS A 284 -13.52 21.78 2.98
C LYS A 284 -12.36 22.07 2.00
N GLY A 285 -11.63 23.16 2.25
CA GLY A 285 -10.39 23.49 1.58
C GLY A 285 -10.47 23.56 0.07
N GLY A 286 -11.28 24.39 -0.53
CA GLY A 286 -11.35 24.51 -2.00
C GLY A 286 -11.65 23.23 -2.79
N ALA A 287 -11.69 22.10 -2.08
CA ALA A 287 -12.02 20.80 -2.65
C ALA A 287 -13.51 20.49 -2.56
N SER A 288 -14.31 21.38 -1.98
CA SER A 288 -15.74 21.14 -1.81
C SER A 288 -16.50 21.26 -3.14
N ALA A 289 -16.62 20.15 -3.82
CA ALA A 289 -17.54 19.99 -4.94
C ALA A 289 -18.96 19.60 -4.48
N SER A 290 -19.12 19.21 -3.21
CA SER A 290 -20.38 18.80 -2.63
C SER A 290 -20.53 19.33 -1.20
N PRO A 291 -21.15 20.53 -0.99
CA PRO A 291 -21.32 21.09 0.35
C PRO A 291 -22.27 20.28 1.24
N ASP A 292 -23.13 19.46 0.64
CA ASP A 292 -24.15 18.65 1.34
C ASP A 292 -23.62 17.27 1.78
N THR A 293 -22.39 16.90 1.43
CA THR A 293 -21.72 15.69 1.88
C THR A 293 -20.49 16.02 2.70
N PRO A 294 -20.05 15.14 3.63
CA PRO A 294 -18.85 15.41 4.42
C PRO A 294 -17.59 15.45 3.54
N GLY A 295 -16.56 16.13 4.00
CA GLY A 295 -15.25 16.12 3.34
C GLY A 295 -14.62 14.73 3.43
N PHE A 296 -14.29 14.13 2.28
CA PHE A 296 -13.72 12.81 2.20
C PHE A 296 -12.53 12.78 1.25
N MET A 297 -11.34 12.47 1.77
CA MET A 297 -10.18 12.08 0.97
C MET A 297 -10.05 10.56 1.02
N ALA A 298 -10.38 9.93 -0.10
CA ALA A 298 -10.43 8.47 -0.22
C ALA A 298 -9.03 7.86 -0.33
N GLU A 299 -8.07 8.62 -0.84
CA GLU A 299 -6.65 8.29 -0.82
C GLU A 299 -5.85 9.53 -0.44
N ILE A 300 -5.04 9.39 0.61
CA ILE A 300 -4.16 10.49 1.02
C ILE A 300 -2.72 10.03 1.17
N GLY A 301 -1.78 10.92 0.87
CA GLY A 301 -0.35 10.66 0.88
C GLY A 301 0.13 10.06 2.19
N GLY A 302 0.46 8.76 2.16
CA GLY A 302 1.13 8.00 3.21
C GLY A 302 2.51 7.50 2.79
N GLY A 303 2.96 7.86 1.61
CA GLY A 303 4.17 7.46 0.93
C GLY A 303 4.01 7.62 -0.58
N TRP A 304 4.78 6.89 -1.36
CA TRP A 304 4.69 6.80 -2.81
C TRP A 304 5.33 5.52 -3.32
N PHE A 305 4.86 4.97 -4.44
CA PHE A 305 5.46 3.80 -5.06
C PHE A 305 6.82 4.12 -5.70
N ASP A 306 7.64 3.08 -5.92
CA ASP A 306 8.97 3.19 -6.48
C ASP A 306 9.07 2.46 -7.83
N TYR A 307 10.08 2.79 -8.61
CA TYR A 307 10.19 2.45 -10.03
C TYR A 307 11.42 1.60 -10.32
N TRP A 308 11.32 0.71 -11.28
CA TRP A 308 12.49 0.08 -11.87
C TRP A 308 13.54 1.13 -12.27
N GLY A 309 14.79 0.91 -11.91
CA GLY A 309 15.91 1.79 -12.24
C GLY A 309 16.11 3.00 -11.32
N SER A 310 15.31 3.16 -10.29
CA SER A 310 15.54 4.16 -9.23
C SER A 310 16.75 3.78 -8.36
N ASP A 311 17.13 4.68 -7.45
CA ASP A 311 18.13 4.41 -6.40
C ASP A 311 17.50 3.91 -5.09
N GLY A 312 16.18 3.66 -5.09
CA GLY A 312 15.40 3.26 -3.93
C GLY A 312 14.85 4.46 -3.17
N ILE A 313 13.55 4.76 -3.34
CA ILE A 313 12.93 5.97 -2.75
C ILE A 313 12.11 5.68 -1.49
N TYR A 314 11.83 4.42 -1.15
CA TYR A 314 10.95 4.10 -0.02
C TYR A 314 11.46 4.65 1.31
N ALA A 315 12.76 4.52 1.60
CA ALA A 315 13.34 5.07 2.82
C ALA A 315 13.18 6.60 2.89
N CYS A 316 13.42 7.30 1.76
CA CYS A 316 13.23 8.73 1.65
C CYS A 316 11.75 9.13 1.82
N ASN A 317 10.84 8.44 1.14
CA ASN A 317 9.40 8.68 1.27
C ASN A 317 8.91 8.48 2.71
N ALA A 318 9.39 7.45 3.39
CA ALA A 318 9.04 7.21 4.78
C ALA A 318 9.45 8.36 5.72
N VAL A 319 10.60 8.98 5.46
CA VAL A 319 11.07 10.15 6.21
C VAL A 319 10.25 11.39 5.83
N GLN A 320 10.01 11.62 4.54
CA GLN A 320 9.25 12.78 4.05
C GLN A 320 7.81 12.78 4.53
N THR A 321 7.16 11.62 4.59
CA THR A 321 5.82 11.45 5.14
C THR A 321 5.85 11.04 6.62
N GLY A 322 6.86 11.49 7.34
CA GLY A 322 7.12 11.18 8.75
C GLY A 322 6.20 11.94 9.73
N PRO A 323 6.57 11.97 11.01
CA PRO A 323 5.72 12.51 12.09
C PRO A 323 5.21 13.94 11.86
N GLY A 324 6.09 14.83 11.46
CA GLY A 324 5.72 16.24 11.22
C GLY A 324 4.77 16.40 10.05
N TYR A 325 5.02 15.69 8.96
CA TYR A 325 4.09 15.63 7.82
C TYR A 325 2.69 15.17 8.27
N GLY A 326 2.62 14.11 9.07
CA GLY A 326 1.36 13.60 9.58
C GLY A 326 0.59 14.64 10.41
N ARG A 327 1.26 15.28 11.40
CA ARG A 327 0.60 16.32 12.22
C ARG A 327 0.15 17.53 11.40
N LEU A 328 0.92 17.92 10.40
CA LEU A 328 0.60 19.07 9.55
C LEU A 328 -0.49 18.72 8.53
N PHE A 329 -0.26 17.71 7.68
CA PHE A 329 -1.17 17.43 6.56
C PHE A 329 -2.52 16.93 7.04
N TYR A 330 -2.53 15.88 7.85
CA TYR A 330 -3.81 15.34 8.32
C TYR A 330 -4.51 16.31 9.26
N GLY A 331 -3.75 17.06 10.06
CA GLY A 331 -4.32 18.14 10.87
C GLY A 331 -4.96 19.25 10.04
N THR A 332 -4.27 19.69 8.97
CA THR A 332 -4.80 20.69 8.05
C THR A 332 -6.08 20.21 7.35
N ASN A 333 -6.16 18.92 7.03
CA ASN A 333 -7.38 18.32 6.49
C ASN A 333 -8.54 18.43 7.48
N PHE A 334 -8.36 18.04 8.75
CA PHE A 334 -9.41 18.11 9.76
C PHE A 334 -9.90 19.55 9.98
N VAL A 335 -9.00 20.53 10.11
CA VAL A 335 -9.41 21.93 10.30
C VAL A 335 -10.03 22.55 9.04
N ASN A 336 -9.87 21.92 7.88
CA ASN A 336 -10.58 22.27 6.65
C ASN A 336 -11.86 21.45 6.42
N GLY A 337 -12.34 20.70 7.40
CA GLY A 337 -13.61 19.98 7.37
C GLY A 337 -13.55 18.64 6.61
N ILE A 338 -12.36 18.08 6.41
CA ILE A 338 -12.19 16.75 5.81
C ILE A 338 -12.16 15.74 6.96
N GLY A 339 -13.34 15.26 7.33
CA GLY A 339 -13.54 14.36 8.48
C GLY A 339 -13.33 12.88 8.17
N LEU A 340 -13.23 12.50 6.89
CA LEU A 340 -12.95 11.15 6.43
C LEU A 340 -11.62 11.16 5.67
N GLN A 341 -10.66 10.37 6.14
CA GLN A 341 -9.32 10.31 5.56
C GLN A 341 -8.83 8.86 5.51
N SER A 342 -8.38 8.39 4.34
CA SER A 342 -7.81 7.05 4.13
C SER A 342 -6.36 7.17 3.67
N VAL A 343 -5.43 6.72 4.53
CA VAL A 343 -3.98 6.83 4.28
C VAL A 343 -3.53 5.72 3.34
N TYR A 344 -3.11 6.10 2.15
CA TYR A 344 -2.55 5.20 1.13
C TYR A 344 -1.00 5.24 1.21
N MET A 345 -0.28 4.24 1.77
CA MET A 345 -0.70 2.95 2.33
C MET A 345 -0.48 2.92 3.84
N GLY A 346 -1.33 2.17 4.55
CA GLY A 346 -1.03 1.73 5.90
C GLY A 346 0.03 0.64 5.93
N TYR A 347 -0.11 -0.34 5.03
CA TYR A 347 0.84 -1.41 4.72
C TYR A 347 0.83 -1.68 3.22
N GLY A 348 1.96 -1.47 2.55
CA GLY A 348 2.07 -1.67 1.11
C GLY A 348 2.21 -3.15 0.73
N GLY A 349 3.14 -3.87 1.36
CA GLY A 349 3.40 -5.28 1.11
C GLY A 349 4.28 -5.56 -0.10
N THR A 350 4.12 -6.75 -0.68
CA THR A 350 4.95 -7.26 -1.78
C THR A 350 4.08 -7.57 -2.99
N SER A 351 4.36 -6.97 -4.12
CA SER A 351 3.80 -7.36 -5.42
C SER A 351 4.53 -8.60 -5.94
N TRP A 352 4.23 -9.76 -5.33
CA TRP A 352 4.87 -11.04 -5.63
C TRP A 352 4.45 -11.58 -7.02
N GLY A 353 5.29 -12.43 -7.59
CA GLY A 353 5.03 -13.03 -8.90
C GLY A 353 4.84 -11.99 -9.99
N TRP A 354 3.75 -12.11 -10.73
CA TRP A 354 3.40 -11.27 -11.87
C TRP A 354 2.32 -10.22 -11.57
N LEU A 355 2.14 -9.83 -10.30
CA LEU A 355 1.20 -8.79 -9.88
C LEU A 355 1.57 -7.36 -10.37
N PRO A 356 2.86 -6.95 -10.43
CA PRO A 356 3.20 -5.55 -10.65
C PRO A 356 2.78 -5.03 -12.04
N ALA A 357 2.36 -3.77 -12.11
CA ALA A 357 2.34 -3.00 -13.33
C ALA A 357 3.77 -2.84 -13.89
N PRO A 358 3.95 -2.57 -15.20
CA PRO A 358 5.27 -2.60 -15.84
C PRO A 358 6.28 -1.57 -15.32
N VAL A 359 5.87 -0.64 -14.49
CA VAL A 359 6.71 0.44 -13.98
C VAL A 359 7.28 0.17 -12.59
N VAL A 360 6.62 -0.66 -11.79
CA VAL A 360 6.99 -0.96 -10.40
C VAL A 360 7.66 -2.32 -10.29
N PHE A 361 8.53 -2.46 -9.29
CA PHE A 361 9.21 -3.73 -9.01
C PHE A 361 8.49 -4.50 -7.91
N THR A 362 9.06 -5.62 -7.48
CA THR A 362 8.42 -6.57 -6.55
C THR A 362 8.04 -5.94 -5.20
N SER A 363 8.92 -5.13 -4.58
CA SER A 363 8.55 -4.44 -3.34
C SER A 363 7.47 -3.39 -3.60
N TYR A 364 6.46 -3.38 -2.77
CA TYR A 364 5.46 -2.32 -2.70
C TYR A 364 5.44 -1.69 -1.30
N ASP A 365 6.60 -1.52 -0.70
CA ASP A 365 6.77 -0.97 0.65
C ASP A 365 6.09 0.40 0.84
N TYR A 366 6.06 1.21 -0.22
CA TYR A 366 5.42 2.53 -0.31
C TYR A 366 6.00 3.58 0.65
N GLY A 367 6.95 3.23 1.52
CA GLY A 367 7.33 4.05 2.67
C GLY A 367 6.20 4.13 3.71
N ALA A 368 5.32 3.15 3.74
CA ALA A 368 4.11 3.09 4.57
C ALA A 368 4.40 3.11 6.07
N ALA A 369 3.36 3.32 6.89
CA ALA A 369 3.48 3.30 8.35
C ALA A 369 3.94 1.95 8.89
N ILE A 370 3.47 0.86 8.28
CA ILE A 370 3.93 -0.50 8.51
C ILE A 370 4.80 -0.87 7.31
N ALA A 371 6.08 -1.16 7.54
CA ALA A 371 7.04 -1.52 6.49
C ALA A 371 6.70 -2.87 5.84
N GLU A 372 7.30 -3.15 4.67
CA GLU A 372 7.11 -4.41 3.96
C GLU A 372 7.47 -5.65 4.81
N ASP A 373 8.46 -5.53 5.70
CA ASP A 373 8.83 -6.56 6.68
C ASP A 373 7.87 -6.63 7.89
N ARG A 374 6.78 -5.87 7.89
CA ARG A 374 5.77 -5.72 8.92
C ARG A 374 6.25 -5.01 10.20
N SER A 375 7.40 -4.35 10.17
CA SER A 375 7.85 -3.50 11.27
C SER A 375 7.09 -2.17 11.31
N LEU A 376 6.84 -1.63 12.51
CA LEU A 376 6.28 -0.30 12.68
C LEU A 376 7.37 0.75 12.50
N ARG A 377 7.16 1.69 11.61
CA ARG A 377 8.02 2.87 11.44
C ARG A 377 7.69 3.95 12.46
N GLU A 378 8.60 4.89 12.63
CA GLU A 378 8.41 6.06 13.49
C GLU A 378 7.12 6.82 13.17
N LYS A 379 6.76 6.94 11.89
CA LYS A 379 5.49 7.56 11.48
C LYS A 379 4.24 6.85 12.05
N ALA A 380 4.24 5.53 12.18
CA ALA A 380 3.12 4.80 12.78
C ALA A 380 2.91 5.23 14.25
N LEU A 381 4.00 5.42 14.98
CA LEU A 381 3.96 5.88 16.36
C LEU A 381 3.46 7.33 16.47
N ALA A 382 3.70 8.16 15.44
CA ALA A 382 3.22 9.53 15.38
C ALA A 382 1.75 9.67 14.91
N LEU A 383 1.23 8.71 14.14
CA LEU A 383 -0.18 8.67 13.75
C LEU A 383 -1.09 8.26 14.92
N LYS A 384 -0.56 7.50 15.87
CA LYS A 384 -1.27 7.05 17.07
C LYS A 384 -1.87 8.21 17.90
N PRO A 385 -1.15 9.31 18.20
CA PRO A 385 -1.73 10.47 18.89
C PRO A 385 -2.85 11.17 18.10
N ILE A 386 -2.80 11.15 16.77
CA ILE A 386 -3.89 11.68 15.94
C ILE A 386 -5.15 10.87 16.22
N GLY A 387 -5.08 9.54 16.11
CA GLY A 387 -6.19 8.65 16.42
C GLY A 387 -6.69 8.83 17.85
N GLY A 388 -5.78 8.95 18.83
CA GLY A 388 -6.14 9.19 20.22
C GLY A 388 -6.87 10.52 20.46
N THR A 389 -6.45 11.59 19.77
CA THR A 389 -7.14 12.89 19.82
C THR A 389 -8.54 12.79 19.20
N LEU A 390 -8.68 12.10 18.04
CA LEU A 390 -9.98 11.88 17.41
C LEU A 390 -10.94 11.02 18.26
N ALA A 391 -10.41 10.03 18.94
CA ALA A 391 -11.19 9.20 19.87
C ALA A 391 -11.64 9.98 21.09
N ALA A 392 -10.80 10.90 21.59
CA ALA A 392 -11.13 11.76 22.73
C ALA A 392 -12.14 12.88 22.36
N LEU A 393 -12.11 13.37 21.12
CA LEU A 393 -12.93 14.46 20.60
C LEU A 393 -13.52 14.11 19.22
N PRO A 394 -14.47 13.20 19.15
CA PRO A 394 -15.08 12.81 17.87
C PRO A 394 -15.77 13.95 17.13
N GLU A 395 -16.17 15.01 17.84
CA GLU A 395 -16.73 16.24 17.25
C GLU A 395 -15.77 17.00 16.33
N ILE A 396 -14.47 16.69 16.33
CA ILE A 396 -13.49 17.27 15.38
C ILE A 396 -13.95 17.05 13.93
N ALA A 397 -14.57 15.92 13.63
CA ALA A 397 -15.09 15.61 12.30
C ALA A 397 -16.15 16.61 11.79
N ALA A 398 -16.82 17.33 12.70
CA ALA A 398 -17.94 18.23 12.39
C ALA A 398 -17.71 19.68 12.81
N MET A 399 -16.49 20.03 13.22
CA MET A 399 -16.13 21.39 13.60
C MET A 399 -16.23 22.34 12.40
N VAL A 400 -16.55 23.58 12.71
CA VAL A 400 -16.64 24.69 11.74
C VAL A 400 -15.66 25.78 12.08
N PRO A 401 -15.25 26.63 11.12
CA PRO A 401 -14.39 27.78 11.42
C PRO A 401 -14.95 28.65 12.54
N ALA A 402 -14.09 29.06 13.45
CA ALA A 402 -14.34 30.05 14.51
C ALA A 402 -13.66 31.39 14.17
N GLU A 403 -13.62 32.30 15.12
CA GLU A 403 -13.01 33.61 14.98
C GLU A 403 -11.52 33.48 14.61
N LYS A 404 -11.03 34.37 13.76
CA LYS A 404 -9.62 34.41 13.38
C LYS A 404 -8.75 34.79 14.58
N LEU A 405 -7.76 33.96 14.88
CA LEU A 405 -6.74 34.27 15.88
C LEU A 405 -5.52 34.93 15.23
N THR A 406 -4.89 35.83 15.96
CA THR A 406 -3.66 36.53 15.49
C THR A 406 -2.48 36.04 16.31
N PRO A 407 -1.51 35.32 15.73
CA PRO A 407 -0.28 34.99 16.42
C PRO A 407 0.66 36.18 16.49
N SER A 408 1.57 36.18 17.47
CA SER A 408 2.60 37.21 17.62
C SER A 408 3.73 37.15 16.59
N SER A 409 3.69 36.19 15.68
CA SER A 409 4.65 35.98 14.58
C SER A 409 3.92 35.75 13.27
N ASP A 410 4.26 36.54 12.23
CA ASP A 410 3.73 36.41 10.89
C ASP A 410 4.17 35.12 10.19
N ALA A 411 5.19 34.44 10.73
CA ALA A 411 5.63 33.13 10.24
C ALA A 411 4.70 31.95 10.65
N ILE A 412 3.68 32.26 11.46
CA ILE A 412 2.73 31.26 11.97
C ILE A 412 1.33 31.55 11.46
N ARG A 413 0.63 30.49 11.06
CA ARG A 413 -0.79 30.45 10.78
C ARG A 413 -1.53 29.70 11.87
N LEU A 414 -2.66 30.24 12.32
CA LEU A 414 -3.56 29.56 13.24
C LEU A 414 -4.88 29.25 12.53
N TYR A 415 -5.21 27.96 12.43
CA TYR A 415 -6.56 27.53 12.12
C TYR A 415 -7.32 27.41 13.43
N HIS A 416 -8.52 27.96 13.50
CA HIS A 416 -9.35 27.92 14.71
C HIS A 416 -10.75 27.42 14.35
N ASN A 417 -11.07 26.24 14.86
CA ASN A 417 -12.36 25.58 14.64
C ASN A 417 -13.10 25.36 15.95
N ARG A 418 -14.42 25.34 15.88
CA ARG A 418 -15.29 25.06 17.01
C ARG A 418 -16.33 24.00 16.69
N SER A 419 -16.70 23.21 17.68
CA SER A 419 -17.88 22.34 17.64
C SER A 419 -19.15 23.17 17.77
N PRO A 420 -20.09 23.14 16.83
CA PRO A 420 -21.37 23.82 17.00
C PRO A 420 -22.23 23.25 18.14
N GLU A 421 -21.92 22.02 18.58
CA GLU A 421 -22.71 21.27 19.57
C GLU A 421 -22.18 21.41 20.99
N THR A 422 -20.86 21.37 21.17
CA THR A 422 -20.20 21.38 22.51
C THR A 422 -19.40 22.65 22.78
N ASP A 423 -19.18 23.47 21.76
CA ASP A 423 -18.29 24.63 21.72
C ASP A 423 -16.79 24.29 21.99
N ALA A 424 -16.44 23.00 22.02
CA ALA A 424 -15.02 22.60 22.06
C ALA A 424 -14.25 23.18 20.85
N ARG A 425 -12.97 23.46 21.06
CA ARG A 425 -12.10 24.11 20.09
C ARG A 425 -10.96 23.19 19.67
N LEU A 426 -10.63 23.23 18.37
CA LEU A 426 -9.37 22.75 17.82
C LEU A 426 -8.64 23.95 17.19
N ILE A 427 -7.43 24.23 17.68
CA ILE A 427 -6.54 25.24 17.12
C ILE A 427 -5.32 24.51 16.56
N LEU A 428 -5.10 24.59 15.24
CA LEU A 428 -3.91 24.05 14.60
C LEU A 428 -2.95 25.20 14.27
N ALA A 429 -1.75 25.15 14.84
CA ALA A 429 -0.69 26.10 14.50
C ALA A 429 0.30 25.45 13.55
N ALA A 430 0.57 26.10 12.44
CA ALA A 430 1.52 25.68 11.41
C ALA A 430 2.35 26.86 10.93
N HIS A 431 3.49 26.61 10.30
CA HIS A 431 4.25 27.63 9.61
C HIS A 431 3.44 28.25 8.46
N GLN A 432 3.77 29.48 8.10
CA GLN A 432 3.23 30.20 6.94
C GLN A 432 4.36 30.72 6.05
N PRO A 433 4.53 30.18 4.84
CA PRO A 433 3.86 28.98 4.28
C PRO A 433 4.25 27.69 5.02
N GLY A 434 3.39 26.68 4.94
CA GLY A 434 3.48 25.45 5.75
C GLY A 434 4.75 24.61 5.56
N HIS A 435 5.51 24.80 4.46
CA HIS A 435 6.76 24.09 4.19
C HIS A 435 7.99 24.66 4.91
N LEU A 436 7.85 25.77 5.65
CA LEU A 436 8.95 26.33 6.42
C LEU A 436 9.31 25.42 7.60
N THR A 437 10.60 25.43 7.94
CA THR A 437 11.17 24.56 8.98
C THR A 437 11.92 25.32 10.06
N GLN A 438 11.83 26.66 10.03
CA GLN A 438 12.52 27.54 10.98
C GLN A 438 12.03 27.31 12.41
N ASP A 439 12.89 27.57 13.38
CA ASP A 439 12.52 27.55 14.79
C ASP A 439 11.79 28.85 15.13
N THR A 440 10.50 28.76 15.38
CA THR A 440 9.64 29.94 15.65
C THR A 440 8.93 29.77 16.99
N SER A 441 9.05 30.77 17.84
CA SER A 441 8.25 30.88 19.06
C SER A 441 7.20 31.98 18.91
N PHE A 442 6.00 31.72 19.36
CA PHE A 442 4.84 32.59 19.25
C PHE A 442 3.91 32.50 20.44
N THR A 443 3.06 33.51 20.61
CA THR A 443 1.95 33.56 21.55
C THR A 443 0.71 34.03 20.80
N PHE A 444 -0.47 33.85 21.38
CA PHE A 444 -1.74 34.43 20.92
C PHE A 444 -2.73 34.47 22.04
N ALA A 445 -3.71 35.36 21.93
CA ALA A 445 -4.89 35.39 22.81
C ALA A 445 -6.08 34.73 22.14
N ALA A 446 -6.95 34.07 22.90
CA ALA A 446 -8.15 33.43 22.42
C ALA A 446 -9.31 33.59 23.41
N ASP A 447 -10.50 33.90 22.88
CA ASP A 447 -11.76 33.78 23.61
C ASP A 447 -12.24 32.34 23.51
N LEU A 448 -12.04 31.62 24.60
CA LEU A 448 -12.44 30.21 24.72
C LEU A 448 -13.77 30.09 25.46
N PRO A 449 -14.46 28.93 25.40
CA PRO A 449 -15.71 28.73 26.13
C PRO A 449 -15.61 29.04 27.63
N ASP A 450 -14.44 28.89 28.20
CA ASP A 450 -14.14 29.08 29.61
C ASP A 450 -13.65 30.52 29.96
N GLY A 451 -13.53 31.41 29.00
CA GLY A 451 -13.10 32.80 29.15
C GLY A 451 -11.96 33.22 28.23
N HIS A 452 -11.46 34.44 28.44
CA HIS A 452 -10.34 34.98 27.70
C HIS A 452 -9.00 34.47 28.27
N TYR A 453 -8.13 33.91 27.39
CA TYR A 453 -6.83 33.34 27.75
C TYR A 453 -5.72 33.85 26.85
N GLN A 454 -4.62 34.26 27.50
CA GLN A 454 -3.32 34.47 26.84
C GLN A 454 -2.60 33.13 26.83
N MET A 455 -2.33 32.57 25.63
CA MET A 455 -1.57 31.31 25.52
C MET A 455 -0.12 31.51 25.96
N PRO A 456 0.51 30.49 26.52
CA PRO A 456 1.96 30.54 26.83
C PRO A 456 2.76 30.68 25.54
N GLN A 457 4.03 30.90 25.66
CA GLN A 457 4.94 30.80 24.53
C GLN A 457 4.93 29.36 24.00
N ILE A 458 4.57 29.21 22.72
CA ILE A 458 4.55 27.96 21.99
C ILE A 458 5.70 27.97 21.00
N ARG A 459 6.41 26.85 20.91
CA ARG A 459 7.52 26.70 19.96
C ARG A 459 7.10 25.73 18.85
N LEU A 460 7.32 26.13 17.60
CA LEU A 460 7.18 25.29 16.43
C LEU A 460 8.53 25.24 15.71
N ASN A 461 9.13 24.07 15.65
CA ASN A 461 10.45 23.87 15.08
C ASN A 461 10.40 22.72 14.06
N GLY A 462 10.98 22.94 12.88
CA GLY A 462 11.00 21.97 11.81
C GLY A 462 9.66 21.87 11.07
N TYR A 463 9.56 20.86 10.25
CA TYR A 463 8.36 20.53 9.46
C TYR A 463 7.33 19.87 10.36
N ASP A 464 6.41 20.64 10.94
CA ASP A 464 5.50 20.16 11.99
C ASP A 464 4.25 21.07 12.14
N ALA A 465 3.30 20.63 12.96
CA ALA A 465 2.16 21.42 13.42
C ALA A 465 1.84 21.11 14.89
N LYS A 466 1.21 22.07 15.58
CA LYS A 466 0.73 21.91 16.96
C LYS A 466 -0.78 21.83 16.99
N TRP A 467 -1.27 20.80 17.66
CA TRP A 467 -2.70 20.59 17.90
C TRP A 467 -3.02 21.07 19.32
N ILE A 468 -3.82 22.11 19.44
CA ILE A 468 -4.23 22.74 20.69
C ILE A 468 -5.72 22.48 20.84
N VAL A 469 -6.09 21.80 21.91
CA VAL A 469 -7.49 21.48 22.24
C VAL A 469 -7.94 22.37 23.37
N ALA A 470 -9.14 22.96 23.26
CA ALA A 470 -9.70 23.82 24.30
C ALA A 470 -11.20 23.62 24.48
N GLY A 471 -11.71 23.95 25.67
CA GLY A 471 -13.12 23.93 25.97
C GLY A 471 -13.79 22.56 25.91
N ALA A 472 -13.03 21.47 26.13
CA ALA A 472 -13.49 20.09 25.93
C ALA A 472 -13.69 19.35 27.26
N ASN A 473 -14.56 18.33 27.25
CA ASN A 473 -14.70 17.39 28.36
C ASN A 473 -13.93 16.10 27.98
N VAL A 474 -12.83 15.83 28.66
CA VAL A 474 -11.93 14.72 28.33
C VAL A 474 -11.59 13.95 29.61
N ALA A 475 -11.66 12.61 29.59
CA ALA A 475 -11.36 11.74 30.72
C ALA A 475 -12.10 12.12 32.03
N GLY A 476 -13.32 12.66 31.93
CA GLY A 476 -14.11 13.14 33.07
C GLY A 476 -13.71 14.51 33.59
N GLN A 477 -12.80 15.20 32.96
CA GLN A 477 -12.32 16.53 33.33
C GLN A 477 -12.83 17.61 32.36
N ARG A 478 -12.97 18.84 32.82
CA ARG A 478 -13.13 20.01 31.97
C ARG A 478 -11.73 20.54 31.59
N LEU A 479 -11.33 20.30 30.36
CA LEU A 479 -10.11 20.82 29.77
C LEU A 479 -10.37 22.23 29.26
N VAL A 480 -9.83 23.23 29.94
CA VAL A 480 -9.90 24.62 29.49
C VAL A 480 -9.06 24.76 28.21
N TYR A 481 -7.80 24.35 28.27
CA TYR A 481 -6.98 24.12 27.09
C TYR A 481 -5.73 23.29 27.42
N THR A 482 -5.12 22.71 26.37
CA THR A 482 -3.78 22.12 26.43
C THR A 482 -3.01 22.45 25.17
N THR A 483 -1.69 22.71 25.33
CA THR A 483 -0.75 22.88 24.21
C THR A 483 -0.08 21.57 23.83
N SER A 484 -0.41 20.49 24.53
CA SER A 484 0.10 19.12 24.28
C SER A 484 -0.93 18.28 23.54
N GLN A 485 -0.47 17.35 22.74
CA GLN A 485 -1.36 16.46 21.99
C GLN A 485 -1.90 15.34 22.86
N ILE A 486 -3.19 15.08 22.79
CA ILE A 486 -3.85 14.00 23.51
C ILE A 486 -3.59 12.68 22.76
N GLN A 487 -2.92 11.73 23.41
CA GLN A 487 -2.71 10.40 22.84
C GLN A 487 -3.71 9.36 23.32
N THR A 488 -4.06 9.40 24.62
CA THR A 488 -5.03 8.48 25.22
C THR A 488 -5.88 9.22 26.24
N ALA A 489 -7.19 9.01 26.17
CA ALA A 489 -8.14 9.53 27.14
C ALA A 489 -9.13 8.43 27.55
N GLN A 490 -8.99 7.96 28.79
CA GLN A 490 -9.88 6.98 29.41
C GLN A 490 -10.49 7.58 30.68
N ASN A 491 -11.48 6.95 31.27
CA ASN A 491 -12.03 7.42 32.54
C ASN A 491 -10.95 7.48 33.62
N GLY A 492 -10.61 8.70 34.07
CA GLY A 492 -9.61 8.93 35.09
C GLY A 492 -8.15 8.78 34.66
N LEU A 493 -7.89 8.64 33.37
CA LEU A 493 -6.54 8.54 32.81
C LEU A 493 -6.42 9.39 31.55
N LEU A 494 -5.36 10.21 31.48
CA LEU A 494 -5.09 11.07 30.34
C LEU A 494 -3.58 11.05 30.02
N LEU A 495 -3.21 10.66 28.82
CA LEU A 495 -1.82 10.72 28.33
C LEU A 495 -1.69 11.85 27.31
N MET A 496 -0.81 12.79 27.60
CA MET A 496 -0.48 13.93 26.74
C MET A 496 0.99 13.88 26.36
N ILE A 497 1.27 14.20 25.11
CA ILE A 497 2.63 14.16 24.57
C ILE A 497 2.98 15.46 23.81
N GLY A 498 4.27 15.66 23.62
CA GLY A 498 4.84 16.69 22.76
C GLY A 498 6.28 16.35 22.39
N ARG A 499 6.96 17.24 21.69
CA ARG A 499 8.37 16.99 21.35
C ARG A 499 9.27 17.12 22.57
N ALA A 500 10.28 16.28 22.64
CA ALA A 500 11.27 16.32 23.74
C ALA A 500 11.86 17.71 23.94
N GLY A 501 11.89 18.19 25.19
CA GLY A 501 12.43 19.51 25.57
C GLY A 501 11.52 20.70 25.28
N GLU A 502 10.32 20.49 24.70
CA GLU A 502 9.34 21.58 24.52
C GLU A 502 8.48 21.78 25.76
N GLY A 503 8.14 23.05 26.05
CA GLY A 503 7.20 23.41 27.12
C GLY A 503 5.76 23.02 26.77
N GLY A 504 5.05 22.46 27.75
CA GLY A 504 3.63 22.20 27.68
C GLY A 504 2.87 22.91 28.80
N ARG A 505 1.63 23.29 28.53
CA ARG A 505 0.69 23.80 29.52
C ARG A 505 -0.65 23.14 29.39
N THR A 506 -1.20 22.68 30.50
CA THR A 506 -2.55 22.14 30.60
C THR A 506 -3.32 22.87 31.67
N VAL A 507 -4.51 23.37 31.35
CA VAL A 507 -5.41 24.07 32.26
C VAL A 507 -6.70 23.25 32.39
N LEU A 508 -7.04 22.90 33.63
CA LEU A 508 -8.24 22.16 33.97
C LEU A 508 -9.13 22.99 34.90
N ARG A 509 -10.47 22.91 34.75
CA ARG A 509 -11.45 23.65 35.55
C ARG A 509 -12.05 22.79 36.64
N TYR A 510 -12.05 23.31 37.88
CA TYR A 510 -12.63 22.69 39.07
C TYR A 510 -13.51 23.67 39.83
N SER A 511 -14.50 23.16 40.55
CA SER A 511 -15.37 23.98 41.42
C SER A 511 -14.70 24.41 42.75
N ALA A 512 -13.68 23.70 43.19
CA ALA A 512 -12.84 23.99 44.33
C ALA A 512 -11.41 23.52 44.07
N LYS A 513 -10.44 24.03 44.83
CA LYS A 513 -9.02 23.65 44.69
C LYS A 513 -8.84 22.14 44.88
N PRO A 514 -8.39 21.41 43.85
CA PRO A 514 -8.09 19.98 43.97
C PRO A 514 -6.78 19.74 44.72
N ALA A 515 -6.62 18.54 45.23
CA ALA A 515 -5.32 18.06 45.71
C ALA A 515 -4.51 17.57 44.50
N VAL A 516 -3.27 18.00 44.38
CA VAL A 516 -2.37 17.68 43.29
C VAL A 516 -1.07 17.10 43.83
N LYS A 517 -0.70 15.92 43.34
CA LYS A 517 0.61 15.32 43.59
C LYS A 517 1.34 15.30 42.26
N ALA A 518 2.31 16.18 42.10
CA ALA A 518 3.12 16.35 40.87
C ALA A 518 4.59 16.01 41.17
N PRO A 519 5.33 15.47 40.21
CA PRO A 519 6.78 15.30 40.33
C PRO A 519 7.50 16.65 40.17
N ASP A 520 8.78 16.66 40.56
CA ASP A 520 9.67 17.80 40.26
C ASP A 520 9.67 18.09 38.77
N GLY A 521 9.67 19.39 38.41
CA GLY A 521 9.61 19.85 37.01
C GLY A 521 8.19 20.07 36.46
N VAL A 522 7.14 19.79 37.24
CA VAL A 522 5.77 20.21 36.95
C VAL A 522 5.37 21.34 37.90
N ALA A 523 5.27 22.56 37.38
CA ALA A 523 4.80 23.68 38.15
C ALA A 523 3.27 23.70 38.24
N VAL A 524 2.74 23.84 39.46
CA VAL A 524 1.30 23.77 39.75
C VAL A 524 0.85 25.12 40.27
N SER A 525 -0.16 25.74 39.64
CA SER A 525 -0.79 26.95 40.13
C SER A 525 -2.32 26.83 40.14
N TRP A 526 -2.97 27.61 41.01
CA TRP A 526 -4.40 27.65 41.20
C TRP A 526 -4.94 29.09 41.18
N ASP A 527 -5.85 29.34 40.25
CA ASP A 527 -6.62 30.57 40.21
C ASP A 527 -8.00 30.33 40.79
N ALA A 528 -8.17 30.82 42.02
CA ALA A 528 -9.44 30.65 42.76
C ALA A 528 -10.60 31.44 42.12
N SER A 529 -10.31 32.53 41.43
CA SER A 529 -11.33 33.38 40.80
C SER A 529 -11.97 32.70 39.59
N ARG A 530 -11.20 31.87 38.89
CA ARG A 530 -11.66 31.13 37.70
C ARG A 530 -11.93 29.66 38.01
N GLY A 531 -11.34 29.13 39.08
CA GLY A 531 -11.34 27.69 39.35
C GLY A 531 -10.37 26.93 38.43
N ASP A 532 -9.31 27.57 38.00
CA ASP A 532 -8.34 27.01 37.07
C ASP A 532 -7.13 26.42 37.78
N LEU A 533 -6.91 25.13 37.54
CA LEU A 533 -5.67 24.44 37.85
C LEU A 533 -4.77 24.48 36.62
N THR A 534 -3.64 25.16 36.72
CA THR A 534 -2.64 25.23 35.64
C THR A 534 -1.44 24.35 35.96
N LEU A 535 -1.05 23.54 34.99
CA LEU A 535 0.13 22.69 35.03
C LEU A 535 1.07 23.14 33.91
N ASP A 536 2.29 23.62 34.29
CA ASP A 536 3.37 23.93 33.36
C ASP A 536 4.46 22.87 33.48
N TYR A 537 4.93 22.35 32.35
CA TYR A 537 5.91 21.26 32.33
C TYR A 537 6.76 21.29 31.07
N THR A 538 7.83 20.50 31.06
CA THR A 538 8.63 20.23 29.85
C THR A 538 8.46 18.77 29.47
N HIS A 539 8.20 18.49 28.18
CA HIS A 539 8.08 17.15 27.66
C HIS A 539 9.41 16.40 27.67
N GLY A 540 9.39 15.17 28.16
CA GLY A 540 10.53 14.27 28.30
C GLY A 540 10.08 12.87 28.67
N ALA A 541 10.85 12.19 29.52
CA ALA A 541 10.46 10.88 30.03
C ALA A 541 9.08 10.92 30.71
N LEU A 542 8.35 9.79 30.64
CA LEU A 542 6.98 9.69 31.14
C LEU A 542 6.90 10.06 32.63
N SER A 543 6.24 11.14 32.95
CA SER A 543 5.94 11.60 34.30
C SER A 543 4.45 11.46 34.65
N THR A 544 4.13 11.44 35.96
CA THR A 544 2.77 11.18 36.44
C THR A 544 2.33 12.27 37.42
N VAL A 545 1.20 12.89 37.11
CA VAL A 545 0.50 13.84 38.01
C VAL A 545 -0.82 13.20 38.47
N GLU A 546 -1.02 13.17 39.76
CA GLU A 546 -2.26 12.67 40.36
C GLU A 546 -3.09 13.86 40.89
N ILE A 547 -4.35 13.95 40.46
CA ILE A 547 -5.26 15.03 40.79
C ILE A 547 -6.52 14.44 41.39
N SER A 548 -6.96 14.95 42.56
CA SER A 548 -8.17 14.44 43.22
C SER A 548 -8.98 15.54 43.92
N GLY A 549 -10.25 15.32 44.03
CA GLY A 549 -11.18 16.30 44.62
C GLY A 549 -11.58 17.42 43.66
N GLY A 550 -11.88 18.59 44.19
CA GLY A 550 -12.28 19.79 43.42
C GLY A 550 -13.61 19.65 42.66
N GLY A 551 -14.45 18.65 43.01
CA GLY A 551 -15.76 18.44 42.37
C GLY A 551 -15.72 17.65 41.07
N ARG A 552 -14.57 16.99 40.76
CA ARG A 552 -14.41 16.13 39.60
C ARG A 552 -13.84 14.75 39.98
N PRO A 553 -14.05 13.71 39.14
CA PRO A 553 -13.39 12.42 39.34
C PRO A 553 -11.86 12.55 39.45
N ALA A 554 -11.24 11.63 40.16
CA ALA A 554 -9.77 11.59 40.20
C ALA A 554 -9.17 11.36 38.81
N LEU A 555 -8.05 12.03 38.56
CA LEU A 555 -7.33 11.95 37.28
C LEU A 555 -5.88 11.55 37.53
N THR A 556 -5.42 10.56 36.81
CA THR A 556 -3.99 10.31 36.54
C THR A 556 -3.63 10.95 35.22
N LEU A 557 -2.84 12.03 35.25
CA LEU A 557 -2.33 12.69 34.05
C LEU A 557 -0.90 12.22 33.80
N LEU A 558 -0.67 11.66 32.63
CA LEU A 558 0.62 11.22 32.16
C LEU A 558 1.15 12.24 31.16
N LEU A 559 2.39 12.68 31.36
CA LEU A 559 3.07 13.66 30.52
C LEU A 559 4.35 13.02 29.97
N GLY A 560 4.51 12.98 28.67
CA GLY A 560 5.66 12.40 28.02
C GLY A 560 6.07 13.13 26.75
N ASP A 561 7.20 12.75 26.19
CA ASP A 561 7.57 13.14 24.83
C ASP A 561 7.08 12.13 23.79
N ASP A 562 7.33 12.41 22.49
CA ASP A 562 6.96 11.53 21.38
C ASP A 562 7.53 10.11 21.56
N ALA A 563 8.74 9.94 22.13
CA ALA A 563 9.34 8.63 22.35
C ALA A 563 8.63 7.86 23.49
N ALA A 564 8.35 8.54 24.61
CA ALA A 564 7.60 7.98 25.72
C ALA A 564 6.17 7.60 25.28
N GLY A 565 5.50 8.46 24.51
CA GLY A 565 4.21 8.18 23.91
C GLY A 565 4.26 7.01 22.91
N GLY A 566 5.33 6.93 22.11
CA GLY A 566 5.57 5.82 21.19
C GLY A 566 5.61 4.47 21.90
N ALA A 567 6.17 4.41 23.10
CA ALA A 567 6.26 3.20 23.91
C ALA A 567 4.96 2.85 24.67
N CYS A 568 3.92 3.69 24.62
CA CYS A 568 2.66 3.48 25.32
C CYS A 568 1.55 3.09 24.36
N TRP A 569 0.77 2.08 24.71
CA TRP A 569 -0.28 1.49 23.88
C TRP A 569 -1.58 1.38 24.67
N ASP A 570 -2.67 1.76 24.02
CA ASP A 570 -4.04 1.57 24.49
C ASP A 570 -4.67 0.40 23.75
N ALA A 571 -4.99 -0.67 24.44
CA ALA A 571 -5.71 -1.80 23.87
C ALA A 571 -6.80 -2.27 24.83
N ASP A 572 -8.00 -2.46 24.31
CA ASP A 572 -9.17 -2.95 25.04
C ASP A 572 -9.45 -2.15 26.34
N GLY A 573 -9.14 -0.82 26.33
CA GLY A 573 -9.32 0.08 27.48
C GLY A 573 -8.26 -0.03 28.57
N VAL A 574 -7.13 -0.64 28.27
CA VAL A 574 -5.96 -0.74 29.17
C VAL A 574 -4.76 -0.04 28.55
N LEU A 575 -4.18 0.91 29.29
CA LEU A 575 -2.91 1.52 28.88
C LEU A 575 -1.75 0.69 29.42
N ALA A 576 -0.82 0.31 28.54
CA ALA A 576 0.45 -0.29 28.92
C ALA A 576 1.60 0.38 28.19
N CYS A 577 2.70 0.62 28.91
CA CYS A 577 3.93 1.21 28.36
C CYS A 577 5.10 0.26 28.51
N GLY A 578 6.03 0.28 27.56
CA GLY A 578 7.26 -0.49 27.51
C GLY A 578 7.39 -1.48 26.38
N PRO A 579 6.38 -2.27 26.02
CA PRO A 579 6.50 -3.17 24.88
C PRO A 579 6.55 -2.41 23.55
N ALA A 580 7.06 -3.06 22.52
CA ALA A 580 7.09 -2.51 21.17
C ALA A 580 5.70 -2.46 20.51
N LEU A 581 4.79 -3.32 20.96
CA LEU A 581 3.38 -3.34 20.56
C LEU A 581 2.56 -4.04 21.65
N LEU A 582 1.40 -3.48 22.00
CA LEU A 582 0.34 -4.17 22.73
C LEU A 582 -0.77 -4.49 21.73
N ARG A 583 -1.12 -5.78 21.60
CA ARG A 583 -2.16 -6.27 20.69
C ARG A 583 -3.51 -6.34 21.39
N HIS A 584 -3.55 -6.99 22.56
CA HIS A 584 -4.76 -7.15 23.37
C HIS A 584 -4.48 -7.07 24.85
N ALA A 585 -5.52 -6.66 25.60
CA ALA A 585 -5.55 -6.62 27.06
C ALA A 585 -6.88 -7.21 27.57
N ARG A 586 -6.92 -8.50 27.84
CA ARG A 586 -8.15 -9.23 28.22
C ARG A 586 -8.17 -9.58 29.69
N ALA A 587 -9.18 -9.09 30.43
CA ALA A 587 -9.40 -9.41 31.81
C ALA A 587 -10.35 -10.63 31.96
N LYS A 588 -9.87 -11.71 32.58
CA LYS A 588 -10.67 -12.91 32.85
C LYS A 588 -10.25 -13.55 34.19
N GLY A 589 -11.20 -13.87 35.07
CA GLY A 589 -10.92 -14.56 36.32
C GLY A 589 -9.96 -13.81 37.26
N GLY A 590 -9.97 -12.46 37.27
CA GLY A 590 -9.08 -11.64 38.08
C GLY A 590 -7.63 -11.56 37.55
N VAL A 591 -7.36 -12.11 36.37
CA VAL A 591 -6.08 -12.01 35.65
C VAL A 591 -6.25 -11.08 34.48
N LEU A 592 -5.30 -10.17 34.26
CA LEU A 592 -5.17 -9.38 33.05
C LEU A 592 -4.15 -10.07 32.12
N ALA A 593 -4.64 -10.63 31.04
CA ALA A 593 -3.81 -11.23 30.01
C ALA A 593 -3.45 -10.19 28.95
N LEU A 594 -2.19 -9.85 28.85
CA LEU A 594 -1.63 -8.96 27.83
C LEU A 594 -0.94 -9.79 26.77
N THR A 595 -1.19 -9.47 25.51
CA THR A 595 -0.47 -10.02 24.36
C THR A 595 0.15 -8.90 23.54
N GLY A 596 1.37 -9.13 23.06
CA GLY A 596 2.07 -8.10 22.29
C GLY A 596 3.51 -8.49 21.96
N ASP A 597 4.27 -7.53 21.44
CA ASP A 597 5.60 -7.72 20.92
C ASP A 597 6.65 -6.94 21.72
N THR A 598 7.84 -7.53 21.82
CA THR A 598 9.04 -6.86 22.29
C THR A 598 10.16 -7.00 21.26
N VAL A 599 10.97 -5.95 21.09
CA VAL A 599 12.17 -5.95 20.23
C VAL A 599 13.46 -6.07 21.04
N ALA A 600 13.37 -5.84 22.34
CA ALA A 600 14.42 -6.02 23.34
C ALA A 600 13.76 -6.28 24.70
N PRO A 601 14.48 -6.75 25.73
CA PRO A 601 13.95 -6.78 27.07
C PRO A 601 13.43 -5.40 27.49
N ALA A 602 12.18 -5.29 27.94
CA ALA A 602 11.52 -4.01 28.23
C ALA A 602 10.84 -3.99 29.59
N PRO A 603 10.87 -2.88 30.33
CA PRO A 603 10.02 -2.74 31.51
C PRO A 603 8.55 -2.69 31.07
N LEU A 604 7.66 -3.33 31.81
CA LEU A 604 6.23 -3.27 31.58
C LEU A 604 5.55 -2.45 32.68
N ARG A 605 4.88 -1.37 32.29
CA ARG A 605 4.05 -0.57 33.18
C ARG A 605 2.61 -0.56 32.66
N VAL A 606 1.64 -0.85 33.59
CA VAL A 606 0.23 -1.08 33.22
C VAL A 606 -0.69 -0.33 34.18
N TRP A 607 -1.68 0.36 33.65
CA TRP A 607 -2.78 0.96 34.44
C TRP A 607 -3.99 0.03 34.35
N ALA A 608 -4.18 -0.75 35.40
CA ALA A 608 -5.24 -1.73 35.49
C ALA A 608 -5.66 -1.99 36.95
N LYS A 609 -6.90 -2.44 37.15
CA LYS A 609 -7.42 -2.85 38.47
C LYS A 609 -6.89 -4.22 38.89
N GLN A 610 -6.54 -5.08 37.92
CA GLN A 610 -6.04 -6.43 38.19
C GLN A 610 -4.60 -6.38 38.70
N THR A 611 -4.30 -7.18 39.70
CA THR A 611 -2.96 -7.31 40.29
C THR A 611 -2.18 -8.49 39.73
N ARG A 612 -2.89 -9.49 39.15
CA ARG A 612 -2.30 -10.62 38.47
C ARG A 612 -2.24 -10.32 36.96
N ILE A 613 -1.04 -10.20 36.43
CA ILE A 613 -0.79 -9.84 35.02
C ILE A 613 0.01 -10.95 34.35
N THR A 614 -0.36 -11.30 33.14
CA THR A 614 0.43 -12.17 32.27
C THR A 614 0.83 -11.43 31.01
N TRP A 615 2.00 -11.77 30.46
CA TRP A 615 2.49 -11.30 29.17
C TRP A 615 2.74 -12.49 28.25
N ASN A 616 2.03 -12.54 27.12
CA ASN A 616 2.07 -13.68 26.18
C ASN A 616 1.93 -15.04 26.90
N GLY A 617 0.97 -15.12 27.82
CA GLY A 617 0.68 -16.32 28.63
C GLY A 617 1.56 -16.55 29.84
N ALA A 618 2.71 -15.88 29.94
CA ALA A 618 3.62 -16.03 31.09
C ALA A 618 3.28 -15.05 32.22
N PRO A 619 3.24 -15.49 33.54
CA PRO A 619 3.04 -14.58 34.67
C PRO A 619 4.15 -13.52 34.74
N VAL A 620 3.78 -12.27 35.03
CA VAL A 620 4.72 -11.17 35.27
C VAL A 620 4.63 -10.72 36.73
N ALA A 621 5.76 -10.75 37.45
CA ALA A 621 5.84 -10.21 38.79
C ALA A 621 5.78 -8.69 38.77
N MET A 622 4.78 -8.11 39.47
CA MET A 622 4.48 -6.69 39.45
C MET A 622 4.63 -6.07 40.83
N ARG A 623 4.93 -4.78 40.87
CA ARG A 623 4.90 -3.94 42.07
C ARG A 623 4.05 -2.69 41.83
N PRO A 624 3.43 -2.12 42.85
CA PRO A 624 2.73 -0.84 42.72
C PRO A 624 3.67 0.27 42.26
N ALA A 625 3.14 1.19 41.43
CA ALA A 625 3.84 2.36 40.95
C ALA A 625 2.92 3.60 40.95
N ALA A 626 3.47 4.78 40.61
CA ALA A 626 2.73 6.03 40.67
C ALA A 626 1.48 6.01 39.75
N GLY A 627 0.46 6.80 40.13
CA GLY A 627 -0.77 6.95 39.35
C GLY A 627 -1.62 5.66 39.31
N GLY A 628 -1.56 4.81 40.34
CA GLY A 628 -2.32 3.57 40.38
C GLY A 628 -1.88 2.51 39.37
N SER A 629 -0.67 2.63 38.83
CA SER A 629 -0.13 1.67 37.87
C SER A 629 0.61 0.52 38.54
N TRP A 630 0.83 -0.53 37.77
CA TRP A 630 1.68 -1.67 38.14
C TRP A 630 2.94 -1.65 37.26
N GLN A 631 4.11 -1.84 37.88
CA GLN A 631 5.40 -1.91 37.22
C GLN A 631 5.99 -3.32 37.35
N SER A 632 6.47 -3.90 36.24
CA SER A 632 7.17 -5.18 36.32
C SER A 632 8.44 -5.08 37.16
N ILE A 633 8.71 -6.11 37.99
CA ILE A 633 9.94 -6.17 38.80
C ILE A 633 11.16 -6.42 37.92
N ALA A 634 11.02 -7.28 36.94
CA ALA A 634 12.03 -7.54 35.93
C ALA A 634 11.49 -7.13 34.55
N PRO A 635 12.35 -6.80 33.58
CA PRO A 635 11.92 -6.58 32.21
C PRO A 635 11.22 -7.82 31.64
N ILE A 636 10.14 -7.59 30.85
CA ILE A 636 9.59 -8.65 30.00
C ILE A 636 10.62 -9.01 28.91
N PRO A 637 10.72 -10.31 28.55
CA PRO A 637 11.82 -10.76 27.70
C PRO A 637 11.69 -10.25 26.25
N GLY A 638 12.83 -9.95 25.63
CA GLY A 638 12.97 -9.68 24.22
C GLY A 638 13.18 -10.95 23.38
N PRO A 639 13.31 -10.78 22.05
CA PRO A 639 13.66 -11.88 21.15
C PRO A 639 15.10 -12.33 21.38
N VAL A 640 15.36 -13.61 21.05
CA VAL A 640 16.73 -14.11 20.93
C VAL A 640 17.20 -14.04 19.48
N PRO A 641 18.51 -13.92 19.21
CA PRO A 641 19.02 -13.92 17.85
C PRO A 641 18.64 -15.19 17.08
N ILE A 642 18.35 -15.03 15.79
CA ILE A 642 18.04 -16.12 14.88
C ILE A 642 19.33 -16.49 14.13
N ALA A 643 19.76 -17.73 14.26
CA ALA A 643 20.86 -18.26 13.47
C ALA A 643 20.33 -18.71 12.10
N LEU A 644 20.66 -17.96 11.05
CA LEU A 644 20.30 -18.32 9.68
C LEU A 644 21.38 -19.22 9.09
N PRO A 645 21.01 -20.36 8.46
CA PRO A 645 21.96 -21.20 7.77
C PRO A 645 22.48 -20.52 6.49
N ALA A 646 23.71 -20.82 6.11
CA ALA A 646 24.22 -20.45 4.80
C ALA A 646 23.47 -21.23 3.71
N LEU A 647 23.24 -20.59 2.58
CA LEU A 647 22.76 -21.26 1.39
C LEU A 647 23.94 -21.93 0.70
N SER A 648 24.03 -23.23 0.86
CA SER A 648 25.06 -24.10 0.26
C SER A 648 24.35 -25.22 -0.50
N ASP A 649 25.12 -26.14 -1.04
CA ASP A 649 24.62 -27.32 -1.74
C ASP A 649 23.69 -27.00 -2.91
N TRP A 650 24.02 -25.91 -3.61
CA TRP A 650 23.32 -25.57 -4.82
C TRP A 650 23.49 -26.64 -5.89
N ARG A 651 22.42 -26.90 -6.60
CA ARG A 651 22.36 -27.74 -7.79
C ARG A 651 21.90 -26.91 -8.97
N MET A 652 22.45 -27.17 -10.15
CA MET A 652 22.19 -26.38 -11.37
C MET A 652 21.75 -27.26 -12.52
N ALA A 653 20.77 -26.79 -13.28
CA ALA A 653 20.40 -27.32 -14.59
C ALA A 653 20.23 -26.19 -15.60
N GLU A 654 20.54 -26.45 -16.87
CA GLU A 654 20.22 -25.57 -17.98
C GLU A 654 18.73 -25.63 -18.27
N GLY A 655 18.06 -24.49 -18.39
CA GLY A 655 16.62 -24.39 -18.48
C GLY A 655 16.10 -23.74 -19.78
N THR A 656 16.84 -23.83 -20.88
CA THR A 656 16.49 -23.23 -22.16
C THR A 656 16.50 -24.24 -23.32
N PRO A 657 15.88 -25.43 -23.16
CA PRO A 657 15.87 -26.42 -24.23
C PRO A 657 15.07 -25.95 -25.48
N GLU A 658 14.16 -24.98 -25.33
CA GLU A 658 13.41 -24.38 -26.44
C GLU A 658 14.28 -23.69 -27.48
N ALA A 659 15.51 -23.33 -27.13
CA ALA A 659 16.46 -22.77 -28.07
C ALA A 659 17.02 -23.85 -29.03
N ALA A 660 17.07 -25.11 -28.61
CA ALA A 660 17.65 -26.19 -29.40
C ALA A 660 16.81 -26.51 -30.65
N PRO A 661 17.40 -26.70 -31.83
CA PRO A 661 16.67 -27.05 -33.05
C PRO A 661 15.95 -28.40 -32.93
N THR A 662 16.44 -29.31 -32.10
CA THR A 662 15.85 -30.65 -31.87
C THR A 662 14.72 -30.66 -30.82
N PHE A 663 14.41 -29.52 -30.23
CA PHE A 663 13.31 -29.44 -29.28
C PHE A 663 11.97 -29.67 -29.98
N ASP A 664 11.14 -30.56 -29.44
CA ASP A 664 9.82 -30.88 -29.99
C ASP A 664 8.81 -29.81 -29.56
N ASP A 665 8.41 -28.96 -30.48
CA ASP A 665 7.38 -27.93 -30.29
C ASP A 665 6.02 -28.31 -30.91
N SER A 666 5.85 -29.56 -31.33
CA SER A 666 4.63 -30.03 -32.01
C SER A 666 3.35 -29.82 -31.19
N ALA A 667 3.46 -29.85 -29.87
CA ALA A 667 2.36 -29.60 -28.95
C ALA A 667 2.05 -28.11 -28.71
N TRP A 668 2.90 -27.19 -29.18
CA TRP A 668 2.70 -25.76 -29.02
C TRP A 668 1.59 -25.23 -29.91
N GLN A 669 0.92 -24.17 -29.51
CA GLN A 669 -0.11 -23.53 -30.30
C GLN A 669 0.48 -22.92 -31.59
N ALA A 670 -0.19 -23.17 -32.72
CA ALA A 670 0.18 -22.50 -33.98
C ALA A 670 -0.22 -21.03 -33.91
N ILE A 671 0.61 -20.14 -34.44
CA ILE A 671 0.30 -18.72 -34.58
C ILE A 671 -0.46 -18.53 -35.92
N ASP A 672 -1.80 -18.57 -35.82
CA ASP A 672 -2.69 -18.48 -36.97
C ASP A 672 -3.84 -17.49 -36.81
N HIS A 673 -4.00 -16.88 -35.65
CA HIS A 673 -5.01 -15.87 -35.41
C HIS A 673 -4.81 -14.65 -36.32
N ARG A 674 -5.90 -14.18 -36.93
CA ARG A 674 -5.87 -13.03 -37.87
C ARG A 674 -6.45 -11.76 -37.28
N ALA A 675 -7.29 -11.89 -36.25
CA ALA A 675 -7.94 -10.79 -35.58
C ALA A 675 -7.68 -10.88 -34.07
N ASP A 676 -7.52 -9.73 -33.44
CA ASP A 676 -7.32 -9.56 -32.00
C ASP A 676 -7.94 -8.24 -31.51
N ALA A 677 -7.84 -8.00 -30.22
CA ALA A 677 -8.31 -6.78 -29.57
C ALA A 677 -7.14 -5.83 -29.21
N THR A 678 -5.89 -6.19 -29.58
CA THR A 678 -4.71 -5.38 -29.21
C THR A 678 -4.71 -4.00 -29.86
N LEU A 679 -4.18 -3.02 -29.14
CA LEU A 679 -3.90 -1.69 -29.67
C LEU A 679 -2.63 -1.64 -30.54
N SER A 680 -1.79 -2.68 -30.48
CA SER A 680 -0.54 -2.74 -31.21
C SER A 680 -0.78 -3.03 -32.70
N GLN A 681 -0.15 -2.25 -33.55
CA GLN A 681 -0.27 -2.44 -35.00
C GLN A 681 0.69 -3.50 -35.51
N LYS A 682 0.22 -4.38 -36.35
CA LYS A 682 1.01 -5.42 -37.03
C LYS A 682 1.08 -5.20 -38.53
N PRO A 683 2.11 -5.73 -39.22
CA PRO A 683 2.20 -5.70 -40.66
C PRO A 683 1.01 -6.38 -41.33
N ALA A 684 0.58 -5.86 -42.47
CA ALA A 684 -0.49 -6.45 -43.27
C ALA A 684 -0.14 -7.90 -43.70
N GLY A 685 -1.10 -8.80 -43.54
CA GLY A 685 -0.93 -10.22 -43.90
C GLY A 685 -0.24 -11.08 -42.80
N GLN A 686 0.39 -10.48 -41.81
CA GLN A 686 0.98 -11.20 -40.70
C GLN A 686 -0.12 -11.67 -39.74
N PRO A 687 -0.05 -12.91 -39.19
CA PRO A 687 -0.94 -13.30 -38.09
C PRO A 687 -0.66 -12.48 -36.84
N THR A 688 -1.59 -12.48 -35.90
CA THR A 688 -1.40 -11.90 -34.58
C THR A 688 -0.38 -12.73 -33.81
N MET A 689 0.70 -12.09 -33.36
CA MET A 689 1.80 -12.74 -32.64
C MET A 689 1.77 -12.44 -31.14
N THR A 690 0.99 -11.44 -30.68
CA THR A 690 0.90 -11.09 -29.27
C THR A 690 0.37 -12.25 -28.44
N MET A 691 0.77 -12.30 -27.16
CA MET A 691 0.56 -13.49 -26.33
C MET A 691 -0.88 -13.67 -25.84
N ASP A 692 -1.64 -12.59 -25.63
CA ASP A 692 -2.97 -12.64 -25.03
C ASP A 692 -3.99 -13.49 -25.81
N PRO A 693 -4.08 -13.40 -27.17
CA PRO A 693 -5.00 -14.22 -27.95
C PRO A 693 -4.79 -15.72 -27.82
N TYR A 694 -3.62 -16.12 -27.34
CA TYR A 694 -3.25 -17.53 -27.13
C TYR A 694 -3.41 -17.98 -25.66
N GLY A 695 -4.03 -17.14 -24.81
CA GLY A 695 -4.28 -17.44 -23.40
C GLY A 695 -3.07 -17.26 -22.47
N PHE A 696 -2.06 -16.56 -22.94
CA PHE A 696 -0.87 -16.26 -22.13
C PHE A 696 -0.88 -14.78 -21.75
N HIS A 697 -1.04 -14.47 -20.47
CA HIS A 697 -1.26 -13.10 -20.00
C HIS A 697 -0.14 -12.57 -19.11
N GLU A 698 0.64 -13.46 -18.51
CA GLU A 698 1.71 -13.13 -17.57
C GLU A 698 3.00 -13.89 -17.91
N GLY A 699 4.12 -13.31 -17.48
CA GLY A 699 5.41 -13.96 -17.48
C GLY A 699 6.06 -14.08 -18.86
N ASP A 700 6.92 -15.08 -18.97
CA ASP A 700 7.68 -15.33 -20.18
C ASP A 700 6.87 -16.09 -21.21
N VAL A 701 7.11 -15.76 -22.48
CA VAL A 701 6.51 -16.45 -23.62
C VAL A 701 7.58 -16.79 -24.65
N TRP A 702 7.50 -18.00 -25.17
CA TRP A 702 8.39 -18.52 -26.17
C TRP A 702 7.71 -18.60 -27.54
N TYR A 703 8.47 -18.24 -28.57
CA TYR A 703 8.09 -18.35 -29.96
C TYR A 703 9.09 -19.21 -30.68
N ARG A 704 8.63 -20.10 -31.54
CA ARG A 704 9.49 -20.88 -32.43
C ARG A 704 8.99 -20.81 -33.87
N ALA A 705 9.93 -20.54 -34.78
CA ALA A 705 9.64 -20.49 -36.20
C ALA A 705 10.56 -21.45 -36.94
N HIS A 706 9.96 -22.27 -37.78
CA HIS A 706 10.63 -23.12 -38.72
C HIS A 706 10.61 -22.46 -40.10
N PHE A 707 11.77 -22.27 -40.69
CA PHE A 707 11.89 -21.59 -42.00
C PHE A 707 13.06 -22.12 -42.84
N ALA A 708 12.94 -21.96 -44.15
CA ALA A 708 14.02 -22.27 -45.07
C ALA A 708 15.00 -21.08 -45.16
N GLY A 709 16.30 -21.35 -45.09
CA GLY A 709 17.32 -20.35 -45.24
C GLY A 709 17.29 -19.65 -46.61
N SER A 710 17.57 -18.36 -46.60
CA SER A 710 17.60 -17.51 -47.80
C SER A 710 18.87 -16.67 -47.85
N PRO A 711 19.61 -16.66 -48.97
CA PRO A 711 20.78 -15.80 -49.13
C PRO A 711 20.47 -14.31 -48.98
N ASP A 712 19.23 -13.91 -49.24
CA ASP A 712 18.80 -12.52 -49.15
C ASP A 712 18.44 -12.11 -47.71
N ALA A 713 18.28 -13.08 -46.80
CA ALA A 713 17.94 -12.79 -45.42
C ALA A 713 19.19 -12.33 -44.63
N GLN A 714 19.49 -11.06 -44.67
CA GLN A 714 20.72 -10.52 -44.06
C GLN A 714 20.52 -10.07 -42.60
N ARG A 715 19.33 -9.63 -42.26
CA ARG A 715 18.98 -9.19 -40.91
C ARG A 715 17.58 -9.70 -40.52
N LEU A 716 17.42 -10.00 -39.26
CA LEU A 716 16.13 -10.26 -38.63
C LEU A 716 15.72 -9.02 -37.81
N SER A 717 14.55 -8.48 -38.08
CA SER A 717 13.95 -7.39 -37.29
C SER A 717 12.70 -7.87 -36.59
N LEU A 718 12.66 -7.67 -35.28
CA LEU A 718 11.53 -8.02 -34.41
C LEU A 718 11.02 -6.76 -33.69
N THR A 719 9.71 -6.59 -33.69
CA THR A 719 9.01 -5.67 -32.77
C THR A 719 8.36 -6.49 -31.67
N TYR A 720 8.53 -6.09 -30.43
CA TYR A 720 8.01 -6.82 -29.27
C TYR A 720 7.50 -5.89 -28.19
N GLY A 721 6.52 -6.35 -27.41
CA GLY A 721 6.01 -5.73 -26.19
C GLY A 721 6.44 -6.54 -24.96
N ALA A 722 7.00 -5.86 -23.93
CA ALA A 722 7.56 -6.57 -22.78
C ALA A 722 7.40 -5.82 -21.44
N GLY A 723 6.74 -4.65 -21.44
CA GLY A 723 6.67 -3.81 -20.23
C GLY A 723 7.98 -3.13 -19.88
N GLY A 724 7.98 -2.22 -18.91
CA GLY A 724 9.20 -1.53 -18.46
C GLY A 724 10.23 -2.52 -17.91
N ALA A 725 11.51 -2.30 -18.25
CA ALA A 725 12.60 -3.24 -17.99
C ALA A 725 12.35 -4.68 -18.48
N GLY A 726 11.40 -4.92 -19.39
CA GLY A 726 11.18 -6.19 -20.05
C GLY A 726 12.34 -6.56 -20.98
N MET A 727 12.35 -7.77 -21.53
CA MET A 727 13.47 -8.21 -22.40
C MET A 727 13.02 -9.16 -23.51
N VAL A 728 13.89 -9.29 -24.51
CA VAL A 728 13.81 -10.33 -25.52
C VAL A 728 15.17 -11.01 -25.68
N GLN A 729 15.17 -12.34 -25.84
CA GLN A 729 16.32 -13.13 -26.30
C GLN A 729 15.97 -13.83 -27.59
N VAL A 730 16.90 -13.82 -28.54
CA VAL A 730 16.75 -14.38 -29.89
C VAL A 730 17.80 -15.45 -30.13
N PHE A 731 17.36 -16.67 -30.38
CA PHE A 731 18.23 -17.81 -30.64
C PHE A 731 17.99 -18.31 -32.06
N LEU A 732 19.05 -18.66 -32.72
CA LEU A 732 19.01 -19.32 -34.02
C LEU A 732 19.79 -20.63 -33.93
N ASP A 733 19.15 -21.74 -34.29
CA ASP A 733 19.70 -23.08 -34.24
C ASP A 733 20.42 -23.39 -32.90
N GLY A 734 19.83 -22.98 -31.80
CA GLY A 734 20.37 -23.16 -30.44
C GLY A 734 21.37 -22.12 -29.98
N ARG A 735 21.75 -21.16 -30.81
CA ARG A 735 22.74 -20.13 -30.47
C ARG A 735 22.08 -18.78 -30.24
N LEU A 736 22.39 -18.12 -29.13
CA LEU A 736 21.97 -16.73 -28.89
C LEU A 736 22.60 -15.81 -29.93
N ILE A 737 21.79 -15.11 -30.72
CA ILE A 737 22.20 -14.14 -31.75
C ILE A 737 21.85 -12.71 -31.40
N GLY A 738 20.98 -12.50 -30.43
CA GLY A 738 20.60 -11.16 -29.96
C GLY A 738 19.85 -11.18 -28.64
N GLN A 739 20.07 -10.11 -27.86
CA GLN A 739 19.33 -9.82 -26.63
C GLN A 739 19.14 -8.34 -26.52
N GLN A 740 17.98 -7.91 -26.03
CA GLN A 740 17.69 -6.51 -25.75
C GLN A 740 16.83 -6.40 -24.51
N ASP A 741 17.23 -5.52 -23.60
CA ASP A 741 16.44 -5.08 -22.46
C ASP A 741 15.73 -3.76 -22.82
N LEU A 742 14.46 -3.62 -22.44
CA LEU A 742 13.79 -2.33 -22.48
C LEU A 742 14.32 -1.43 -21.37
N PRO A 743 14.32 -0.10 -21.59
CA PRO A 743 14.71 0.84 -20.55
C PRO A 743 13.93 0.65 -19.25
N ALA A 744 14.55 1.02 -18.16
CA ALA A 744 13.89 1.14 -16.87
C ALA A 744 12.73 2.15 -16.92
N ALA A 745 11.80 2.06 -15.98
CA ALA A 745 10.49 2.69 -16.05
C ALA A 745 10.48 4.23 -16.02
N MET A 746 11.52 4.88 -15.51
CA MET A 746 11.51 6.34 -15.35
C MET A 746 12.43 7.07 -16.34
N PRO A 747 12.07 8.29 -16.77
CA PRO A 747 10.88 9.08 -16.43
C PRO A 747 9.60 8.66 -17.16
N ARG A 748 9.69 7.81 -18.17
CA ARG A 748 8.54 7.28 -18.92
C ARG A 748 8.80 5.82 -19.28
N PRO A 749 7.90 4.91 -18.96
CA PRO A 749 8.05 3.51 -19.32
C PRO A 749 8.02 3.37 -20.86
N ILE A 750 9.01 2.68 -21.40
CA ILE A 750 8.99 2.18 -22.76
C ILE A 750 8.62 0.72 -22.65
N THR A 751 7.46 0.37 -23.17
CA THR A 751 6.86 -0.96 -23.04
C THR A 751 6.99 -1.81 -24.30
N THR A 752 7.38 -1.19 -25.40
CA THR A 752 7.62 -1.81 -26.71
C THR A 752 9.02 -1.50 -27.21
N GLY A 753 9.66 -2.47 -27.87
CA GLY A 753 10.99 -2.34 -28.44
C GLY A 753 11.11 -2.94 -29.82
N ASN A 754 12.22 -2.59 -30.47
CA ASN A 754 12.62 -3.17 -31.74
C ASN A 754 14.04 -3.67 -31.60
N ILE A 755 14.28 -4.90 -32.01
CA ILE A 755 15.63 -5.47 -32.13
C ILE A 755 15.90 -5.91 -33.56
N THR A 756 17.07 -5.52 -34.09
CA THR A 756 17.54 -5.98 -35.36
C THR A 756 18.87 -6.70 -35.21
N VAL A 757 18.92 -7.95 -35.60
CA VAL A 757 20.11 -8.79 -35.47
C VAL A 757 20.59 -9.25 -36.84
N PRO A 758 21.91 -9.31 -37.08
CA PRO A 758 22.44 -9.88 -38.31
C PRO A 758 22.21 -11.40 -38.36
N MET A 759 21.76 -11.89 -39.48
CA MET A 759 21.62 -13.32 -39.73
C MET A 759 22.99 -13.95 -40.00
N PRO A 760 23.40 -15.00 -39.21
CA PRO A 760 24.63 -15.74 -39.51
C PRO A 760 24.66 -16.35 -40.88
N ASP A 761 25.84 -16.44 -41.51
CA ASP A 761 25.99 -16.99 -42.83
C ASP A 761 25.43 -18.42 -42.97
N ALA A 762 25.56 -19.23 -41.94
CA ALA A 762 25.01 -20.58 -41.89
C ALA A 762 23.49 -20.61 -42.10
N ALA A 763 22.77 -19.67 -41.52
CA ALA A 763 21.29 -19.57 -41.59
C ALA A 763 20.79 -18.92 -42.90
N ARG A 764 21.70 -18.38 -43.72
CA ARG A 764 21.40 -17.87 -45.06
C ARG A 764 21.57 -18.92 -46.11
N ALA A 765 22.27 -20.02 -45.78
CA ALA A 765 22.41 -21.15 -46.69
C ALA A 765 21.07 -21.92 -46.82
N PRO A 766 20.79 -22.57 -47.96
CA PRO A 766 19.65 -23.44 -48.08
C PRO A 766 19.63 -24.55 -47.02
N GLY A 767 18.54 -24.71 -46.32
CA GLY A 767 18.34 -25.69 -45.26
C GLY A 767 17.24 -25.27 -44.31
N ASP A 768 16.81 -26.17 -43.45
CA ASP A 768 15.81 -25.88 -42.43
C ASP A 768 16.47 -25.29 -41.18
N HIS A 769 15.97 -24.16 -40.75
CA HIS A 769 16.44 -23.44 -39.59
C HIS A 769 15.33 -23.22 -38.53
N VAL A 770 15.72 -23.11 -37.28
CA VAL A 770 14.82 -22.85 -36.17
C VAL A 770 15.21 -21.52 -35.49
N LEU A 771 14.29 -20.56 -35.55
CA LEU A 771 14.39 -19.33 -34.80
C LEU A 771 13.55 -19.46 -33.52
N SER A 772 14.18 -19.31 -32.36
CA SER A 772 13.50 -19.33 -31.07
C SER A 772 13.62 -17.95 -30.41
N VAL A 773 12.53 -17.41 -29.95
CA VAL A 773 12.48 -16.09 -29.31
C VAL A 773 11.78 -16.21 -27.96
N MET A 774 12.44 -15.76 -26.89
CA MET A 774 11.85 -15.62 -25.57
C MET A 774 11.59 -14.15 -25.32
N ALA A 775 10.34 -13.79 -24.98
CA ALA A 775 9.97 -12.47 -24.53
C ALA A 775 9.51 -12.52 -23.07
N ARG A 776 10.17 -11.71 -22.22
CA ARG A 776 9.78 -11.55 -20.80
C ARG A 776 8.85 -10.36 -20.67
N ASN A 777 7.60 -10.63 -20.31
CA ASN A 777 6.58 -9.63 -20.03
C ASN A 777 6.63 -9.21 -18.56
N ASN A 778 7.10 -7.99 -18.28
CA ASN A 778 7.11 -7.39 -16.94
C ASN A 778 5.78 -6.71 -16.58
N GLY A 779 4.68 -7.11 -17.18
CA GLY A 779 3.34 -6.63 -16.90
C GLY A 779 2.71 -5.85 -18.06
N HIS A 780 1.39 -5.81 -18.03
CA HIS A 780 0.57 -4.98 -18.92
C HIS A 780 0.36 -3.59 -18.31
N ASN A 781 0.17 -2.60 -19.16
CA ASN A 781 -0.16 -1.26 -18.72
C ASN A 781 -1.46 -1.27 -17.90
N TRP A 782 -1.56 -0.36 -16.95
CA TRP A 782 -2.83 0.03 -16.35
C TRP A 782 -3.67 0.84 -17.35
N ASP A 783 -4.92 1.12 -17.03
CA ASP A 783 -5.86 1.84 -17.89
C ASP A 783 -6.25 3.20 -17.28
N LEU A 784 -5.25 4.02 -16.97
CA LEU A 784 -5.43 5.28 -16.25
C LEU A 784 -6.40 6.25 -16.95
N THR A 785 -6.35 6.30 -18.26
CA THR A 785 -7.15 7.25 -19.04
C THR A 785 -8.44 6.64 -19.60
N ALA A 786 -8.78 5.41 -19.24
CA ALA A 786 -9.93 4.65 -19.75
C ALA A 786 -9.94 4.60 -21.30
N MET A 787 -8.78 4.32 -21.89
CA MET A 787 -8.55 4.27 -23.33
C MET A 787 -8.04 2.89 -23.77
N ASP A 788 -8.29 1.86 -22.97
CA ASP A 788 -7.86 0.47 -23.23
C ASP A 788 -6.32 0.29 -23.24
N GLU A 789 -5.56 1.16 -22.54
CA GLU A 789 -4.09 1.06 -22.53
C GLU A 789 -3.59 -0.33 -22.07
N HIS A 790 -4.40 -1.04 -21.29
CA HIS A 790 -4.11 -2.41 -20.85
C HIS A 790 -4.05 -3.40 -22.02
N LYS A 791 -4.63 -3.08 -23.18
CA LYS A 791 -4.60 -3.92 -24.42
C LYS A 791 -3.38 -3.68 -25.31
N GLU A 792 -2.39 -2.89 -24.87
CA GLU A 792 -1.12 -2.82 -25.59
C GLU A 792 -0.49 -4.22 -25.64
N GLY A 793 -0.12 -4.68 -26.83
CA GLY A 793 0.33 -6.06 -27.06
C GLY A 793 1.60 -6.41 -26.29
N ARG A 794 1.64 -7.63 -25.80
CA ARG A 794 2.82 -8.26 -25.17
C ARG A 794 3.26 -9.48 -25.96
N GLY A 795 4.56 -9.84 -25.84
CA GLY A 795 5.21 -10.84 -26.71
C GLY A 795 5.64 -10.23 -28.03
N LEU A 796 5.77 -11.04 -29.07
CA LEU A 796 6.07 -10.54 -30.42
C LEU A 796 4.89 -9.80 -31.02
N ILE A 797 5.17 -8.68 -31.71
CA ILE A 797 4.19 -7.88 -32.44
C ILE A 797 4.42 -8.05 -33.95
N ALA A 798 5.69 -8.04 -34.37
CA ALA A 798 6.08 -8.18 -35.78
C ALA A 798 7.41 -8.90 -35.91
N ALA A 799 7.59 -9.63 -37.01
CA ALA A 799 8.84 -10.26 -37.39
C ALA A 799 9.04 -10.13 -38.89
N SER A 800 10.24 -9.71 -39.32
CA SER A 800 10.59 -9.59 -40.74
C SER A 800 12.06 -9.96 -40.96
N LEU A 801 12.34 -10.51 -42.12
CA LEU A 801 13.70 -10.61 -42.66
C LEU A 801 13.97 -9.44 -43.63
N GLU A 802 15.17 -8.91 -43.55
CA GLU A 802 15.56 -7.74 -44.34
C GLU A 802 16.81 -8.04 -45.18
N PRO A 803 16.82 -7.67 -46.48
CA PRO A 803 18.03 -7.67 -47.27
C PRO A 803 18.94 -6.50 -46.85
N LEU A 804 20.20 -6.49 -47.31
CA LEU A 804 21.10 -5.34 -47.16
C LEU A 804 20.54 -4.06 -47.77
N THR A 805 19.88 -4.20 -48.92
CA THR A 805 19.25 -3.13 -49.65
C THR A 805 17.88 -3.58 -50.17
N GLY A 806 16.91 -2.69 -50.16
CA GLY A 806 15.54 -2.98 -50.57
C GLY A 806 14.56 -3.13 -49.39
N PRO A 807 13.28 -3.35 -49.70
CA PRO A 807 12.25 -3.48 -48.65
C PRO A 807 12.37 -4.79 -47.88
N ALA A 808 11.97 -4.77 -46.60
CA ALA A 808 11.80 -5.97 -45.82
C ALA A 808 10.81 -6.92 -46.49
N PHE A 809 11.04 -8.21 -46.35
CA PHE A 809 10.18 -9.25 -46.93
C PHE A 809 9.74 -10.25 -45.83
N ALA A 810 8.56 -10.79 -46.02
CA ALA A 810 8.07 -11.86 -45.18
C ALA A 810 8.64 -13.20 -45.65
N VAL A 811 9.46 -13.83 -44.83
CA VAL A 811 9.81 -15.23 -45.06
C VAL A 811 8.64 -16.06 -44.56
N PRO A 812 8.21 -17.07 -45.30
CA PRO A 812 7.25 -18.04 -44.77
C PRO A 812 7.84 -18.73 -43.54
N MET A 813 7.34 -18.36 -42.39
CA MET A 813 7.74 -18.93 -41.11
C MET A 813 6.50 -19.58 -40.47
N ASN A 814 6.63 -20.84 -40.12
CA ASN A 814 5.59 -21.53 -39.33
C ASN A 814 5.86 -21.28 -37.86
N TRP A 815 5.22 -20.26 -37.33
CA TRP A 815 5.37 -19.87 -35.94
C TRP A 815 4.50 -20.71 -34.99
N ARG A 816 5.08 -21.05 -33.87
CA ARG A 816 4.39 -21.62 -32.70
C ARG A 816 4.68 -20.80 -31.45
N ILE A 817 3.79 -20.85 -30.50
CA ILE A 817 3.86 -20.09 -29.24
C ILE A 817 3.60 -20.99 -28.04
N GLN A 818 4.31 -20.76 -26.95
CA GLN A 818 4.07 -21.36 -25.64
C GLN A 818 4.43 -20.37 -24.53
N GLY A 819 3.55 -20.23 -23.60
CA GLY A 819 3.76 -19.53 -22.35
C GLY A 819 3.62 -20.50 -21.17
N ARG A 820 2.86 -20.08 -20.14
CA ARG A 820 2.56 -20.98 -19.03
C ARG A 820 1.76 -22.20 -19.48
N SER A 821 2.07 -23.35 -18.88
CA SER A 821 1.45 -24.61 -19.21
C SER A 821 -0.05 -24.59 -18.91
N GLY A 822 -0.87 -24.95 -19.88
CA GLY A 822 -2.32 -24.91 -19.80
C GLY A 822 -2.95 -23.55 -20.10
N GLY A 823 -2.19 -22.51 -20.42
CA GLY A 823 -2.71 -21.17 -20.70
C GLY A 823 -3.60 -20.68 -19.55
N GLU A 824 -4.86 -20.33 -19.83
CA GLU A 824 -5.83 -19.96 -18.79
C GLU A 824 -6.24 -21.14 -17.89
N ASP A 825 -6.12 -22.38 -18.37
CA ASP A 825 -6.43 -23.61 -17.64
C ASP A 825 -5.21 -24.21 -16.91
N PHE A 826 -4.30 -23.37 -16.41
CA PHE A 826 -3.08 -23.80 -15.72
C PHE A 826 -3.37 -24.64 -14.46
N ALA A 827 -2.45 -25.54 -14.13
CA ALA A 827 -2.67 -26.57 -13.10
C ALA A 827 -2.57 -26.03 -11.66
N ASP A 828 -1.69 -25.06 -11.39
CA ASP A 828 -1.43 -24.56 -10.02
C ASP A 828 -2.43 -23.49 -9.60
N ARG A 829 -3.69 -23.89 -9.43
CA ARG A 829 -4.76 -22.97 -9.00
C ARG A 829 -4.56 -22.45 -7.58
N ALA A 830 -3.91 -23.21 -6.70
CA ALA A 830 -3.70 -22.82 -5.31
C ALA A 830 -2.87 -21.54 -5.18
N ARG A 831 -1.77 -21.44 -5.94
CA ARG A 831 -0.94 -20.24 -5.98
C ARG A 831 -1.48 -19.16 -6.92
N GLY A 832 -2.27 -19.54 -7.90
CA GLY A 832 -3.01 -18.64 -8.79
C GLY A 832 -2.18 -17.98 -9.90
N THR A 833 -2.80 -17.04 -10.61
CA THR A 833 -2.23 -16.35 -11.78
C THR A 833 -0.87 -15.68 -11.51
N PRO A 834 -0.63 -15.01 -10.37
CA PRO A 834 0.66 -14.35 -10.14
C PRO A 834 1.84 -15.32 -10.07
N ASN A 835 1.60 -16.59 -9.78
CA ASN A 835 2.67 -17.59 -9.64
C ASN A 835 3.08 -18.27 -10.94
N ASN A 836 2.23 -18.26 -11.96
CA ASN A 836 2.39 -19.12 -13.12
C ASN A 836 3.03 -18.37 -14.29
N GLY A 837 4.29 -18.70 -14.61
CA GLY A 837 5.05 -18.19 -15.73
C GLY A 837 5.30 -19.23 -16.82
N GLY A 838 6.04 -18.85 -17.84
CA GLY A 838 6.25 -19.64 -19.05
C GLY A 838 7.63 -20.24 -19.24
N GLN A 839 8.53 -20.16 -18.26
CA GLN A 839 9.84 -20.80 -18.34
C GLN A 839 9.73 -22.32 -18.35
N TYR A 840 10.62 -22.99 -19.08
CA TYR A 840 10.64 -24.47 -19.14
C TYR A 840 10.64 -25.11 -17.75
N GLY A 841 11.49 -24.66 -16.86
CA GLY A 841 11.54 -25.19 -15.50
C GLY A 841 10.27 -24.97 -14.69
N GLU A 842 9.49 -23.89 -14.94
CA GLU A 842 8.18 -23.70 -14.32
C GLU A 842 7.20 -24.77 -14.84
N ARG A 843 7.16 -24.97 -16.15
CA ARG A 843 6.31 -25.99 -16.79
C ARG A 843 6.66 -27.41 -16.34
N MET A 844 7.94 -27.67 -16.04
CA MET A 844 8.45 -28.95 -15.53
C MET A 844 8.38 -29.07 -14.01
N GLY A 845 7.85 -28.06 -13.30
CA GLY A 845 7.75 -28.07 -11.85
C GLY A 845 9.08 -27.95 -11.10
N TRP A 846 10.13 -27.43 -11.72
CA TRP A 846 11.48 -27.33 -11.13
C TRP A 846 11.51 -26.39 -9.91
N HIS A 847 10.57 -25.51 -9.78
CA HIS A 847 10.40 -24.59 -8.62
C HIS A 847 9.68 -25.26 -7.44
N LEU A 848 9.04 -26.42 -7.64
CA LEU A 848 8.21 -27.07 -6.63
C LEU A 848 9.04 -27.90 -5.63
N PRO A 849 8.63 -27.95 -4.35
CA PRO A 849 9.39 -28.67 -3.32
C PRO A 849 9.59 -30.15 -3.60
N ALA A 850 8.62 -30.82 -4.23
CA ALA A 850 8.67 -32.26 -4.51
C ALA A 850 9.48 -32.62 -5.77
N PHE A 851 10.01 -31.65 -6.51
CA PHE A 851 10.85 -31.93 -7.67
C PHE A 851 12.17 -32.58 -7.24
N ASP A 852 12.54 -33.70 -7.88
CA ASP A 852 13.80 -34.40 -7.65
C ASP A 852 14.93 -33.78 -8.47
N ASP A 853 15.85 -33.09 -7.80
CA ASP A 853 17.00 -32.42 -8.40
C ASP A 853 18.32 -33.20 -8.27
N HIS A 854 18.29 -34.48 -7.85
CA HIS A 854 19.51 -35.26 -7.64
C HIS A 854 20.35 -35.44 -8.90
N ALA A 855 19.73 -35.45 -10.07
CA ALA A 855 20.42 -35.54 -11.35
C ALA A 855 21.10 -34.22 -11.78
N TRP A 856 20.82 -33.11 -11.11
CA TRP A 856 21.38 -31.81 -11.43
C TRP A 856 22.85 -31.72 -11.01
N ARG A 857 23.63 -30.92 -11.71
CA ARG A 857 25.02 -30.67 -11.38
C ARG A 857 25.16 -29.96 -10.03
N ALA A 858 25.83 -30.58 -9.08
CA ALA A 858 26.17 -29.95 -7.81
C ALA A 858 27.21 -28.82 -8.02
N THR A 859 26.96 -27.66 -7.39
CA THR A 859 27.86 -26.48 -7.49
C THR A 859 28.35 -26.00 -6.13
N GLY A 860 27.93 -26.64 -5.02
CA GLY A 860 28.29 -26.23 -3.66
C GLY A 860 27.71 -24.88 -3.28
N ALA A 861 28.49 -24.00 -2.71
CA ALA A 861 28.02 -22.65 -2.30
C ALA A 861 28.02 -21.62 -3.44
N ALA A 862 28.57 -21.95 -4.61
CA ALA A 862 28.65 -21.02 -5.74
C ALA A 862 27.43 -21.12 -6.67
N LEU A 863 27.12 -20.01 -7.29
CA LEU A 863 26.19 -19.91 -8.42
C LEU A 863 27.04 -19.66 -9.68
N PRO A 864 27.63 -20.70 -10.32
CA PRO A 864 28.47 -20.50 -11.48
C PRO A 864 27.64 -19.96 -12.66
N GLN A 865 28.30 -19.23 -13.55
CA GLN A 865 27.69 -18.83 -14.80
C GLN A 865 27.24 -20.04 -15.61
N GLY A 866 26.00 -19.99 -16.09
CA GLY A 866 25.44 -20.98 -17.00
C GLY A 866 25.54 -20.57 -18.46
N SER A 867 24.93 -21.36 -19.34
CA SER A 867 24.77 -21.03 -20.76
C SER A 867 23.89 -19.80 -20.97
N ALA A 868 23.90 -19.23 -22.18
CA ALA A 868 22.96 -18.18 -22.56
C ALA A 868 21.51 -18.71 -22.46
N GLY A 869 20.61 -17.85 -21.97
CA GLY A 869 19.24 -18.22 -21.66
C GLY A 869 18.99 -18.29 -20.15
N THR A 870 18.06 -19.14 -19.72
CA THR A 870 17.69 -19.32 -18.31
C THR A 870 18.37 -20.56 -17.74
N ASN A 871 19.01 -20.41 -16.60
CA ASN A 871 19.63 -21.52 -15.84
C ASN A 871 18.97 -21.59 -14.47
N TRP A 872 18.69 -22.78 -14.02
CA TRP A 872 18.02 -23.01 -12.75
C TRP A 872 19.00 -23.46 -11.68
N TYR A 873 18.88 -22.86 -10.51
CA TYR A 873 19.66 -23.21 -9.31
C TYR A 873 18.70 -23.56 -8.21
N ARG A 874 18.94 -24.66 -7.52
CA ARG A 874 18.12 -25.11 -6.38
C ARG A 874 18.99 -25.42 -5.18
N THR A 875 18.46 -25.11 -3.99
CA THR A 875 19.02 -25.53 -2.71
C THR A 875 17.91 -25.79 -1.72
N HIS A 876 18.23 -26.58 -0.71
CA HIS A 876 17.33 -26.92 0.40
C HIS A 876 17.92 -26.41 1.70
N VAL A 877 17.11 -25.82 2.54
CA VAL A 877 17.54 -25.26 3.81
C VAL A 877 16.50 -25.53 4.89
N THR A 878 16.96 -25.88 6.09
CA THR A 878 16.08 -26.05 7.25
C THR A 878 16.23 -24.86 8.17
N LEU A 879 15.09 -24.22 8.51
CA LEU A 879 15.03 -23.15 9.48
C LEU A 879 14.52 -23.66 10.84
N ASN A 880 14.97 -23.00 11.90
CA ASN A 880 14.52 -23.26 13.25
C ASN A 880 14.44 -21.93 14.00
N VAL A 881 13.46 -21.12 13.66
CA VAL A 881 13.16 -19.86 14.36
C VAL A 881 12.66 -20.19 15.77
N PRO A 882 13.14 -19.55 16.83
CA PRO A 882 12.66 -19.81 18.19
C PRO A 882 11.14 -19.58 18.29
N ARG A 883 10.43 -20.51 18.94
CA ARG A 883 8.98 -20.41 19.11
C ARG A 883 8.58 -19.14 19.88
N GLY A 884 7.47 -18.54 19.49
CA GLY A 884 6.98 -17.28 20.06
C GLY A 884 7.81 -16.08 19.63
N GLN A 885 8.49 -16.18 18.49
CA GLN A 885 9.13 -15.05 17.79
C GLN A 885 8.49 -14.86 16.43
N ASP A 886 8.12 -13.63 16.15
CA ASP A 886 7.73 -13.14 14.83
C ASP A 886 8.97 -12.59 14.14
N ALA A 887 9.35 -13.19 13.02
CA ALA A 887 10.49 -12.76 12.23
C ALA A 887 10.10 -12.61 10.76
N THR A 888 10.70 -11.63 10.10
CA THR A 888 10.70 -11.58 8.65
C THR A 888 12.11 -11.89 8.16
N ILE A 889 12.22 -12.96 7.38
CA ILE A 889 13.47 -13.41 6.79
C ILE A 889 13.40 -13.09 5.29
N GLY A 890 14.43 -12.42 4.79
CA GLY A 890 14.56 -12.04 3.38
C GLY A 890 15.66 -12.83 2.67
N LEU A 891 15.53 -12.91 1.35
CA LEU A 891 16.56 -13.37 0.45
C LEU A 891 17.33 -12.16 -0.11
N ALA A 892 18.63 -12.09 0.16
CA ALA A 892 19.47 -10.96 -0.22
C ALA A 892 20.45 -11.34 -1.33
N PHE A 893 20.59 -10.47 -2.34
CA PHE A 893 21.47 -10.64 -3.49
C PHE A 893 22.66 -9.68 -3.43
N GLY A 894 23.86 -10.22 -3.48
CA GLY A 894 25.13 -9.50 -3.57
C GLY A 894 25.30 -8.40 -2.50
N ASP A 895 25.82 -7.25 -2.92
CA ASP A 895 26.03 -6.07 -2.07
C ASP A 895 24.73 -5.25 -1.95
N THR A 896 24.05 -5.42 -0.82
CA THR A 896 22.76 -4.74 -0.56
C THR A 896 22.88 -3.23 -0.31
N ALA A 897 24.10 -2.69 -0.18
CA ALA A 897 24.33 -1.26 -0.07
C ALA A 897 24.29 -0.54 -1.45
N LYS A 898 24.31 -1.31 -2.53
CA LYS A 898 24.26 -0.78 -3.90
C LYS A 898 22.90 -1.08 -4.53
N PRO A 899 22.25 -0.11 -5.14
CA PRO A 899 20.97 -0.37 -5.80
C PRO A 899 21.09 -1.25 -7.05
N ARG A 900 22.26 -1.28 -7.71
CA ARG A 900 22.51 -1.99 -8.97
C ARG A 900 23.85 -2.74 -8.96
N SER A 901 23.90 -3.81 -9.75
CA SER A 901 25.11 -4.53 -10.12
C SER A 901 25.64 -4.05 -11.47
N ALA A 902 26.93 -4.30 -11.73
CA ALA A 902 27.48 -4.19 -13.09
C ALA A 902 27.15 -5.41 -13.96
N ALA A 903 26.81 -6.55 -13.34
CA ALA A 903 26.46 -7.78 -14.04
C ALA A 903 25.03 -7.73 -14.61
N HIS A 904 24.86 -8.13 -15.86
CA HIS A 904 23.59 -8.14 -16.57
C HIS A 904 22.93 -9.51 -16.46
N TYR A 905 22.13 -9.72 -15.43
CA TYR A 905 21.29 -10.91 -15.27
C TYR A 905 20.01 -10.59 -14.53
N ARG A 906 19.06 -11.53 -14.61
CA ARG A 906 17.75 -11.45 -13.93
C ARG A 906 17.47 -12.76 -13.23
N VAL A 907 16.68 -12.71 -12.18
CA VAL A 907 16.29 -13.87 -11.40
C VAL A 907 14.80 -13.84 -11.14
N LEU A 908 14.09 -14.93 -11.45
CA LEU A 908 12.81 -15.22 -10.81
C LEU A 908 13.10 -16.01 -9.53
N ILE A 909 12.49 -15.59 -8.44
CA ILE A 909 12.76 -16.10 -7.09
C ILE A 909 11.61 -17.01 -6.65
N PHE A 910 11.91 -18.29 -6.42
CA PHE A 910 10.90 -19.21 -5.91
C PHE A 910 11.28 -19.72 -4.53
N VAL A 911 10.33 -19.67 -3.60
CA VAL A 911 10.45 -20.25 -2.26
C VAL A 911 9.27 -21.18 -2.03
N ASN A 912 9.55 -22.44 -1.77
CA ASN A 912 8.54 -23.49 -1.61
C ASN A 912 7.50 -23.52 -2.75
N GLY A 913 7.96 -23.23 -3.97
CA GLY A 913 7.14 -23.17 -5.18
C GLY A 913 6.41 -21.84 -5.41
N TRP A 914 6.53 -20.88 -4.50
CA TRP A 914 5.93 -19.54 -4.65
C TRP A 914 6.89 -18.60 -5.36
N ASN A 915 6.44 -17.95 -6.42
CA ASN A 915 7.20 -16.89 -7.11
C ASN A 915 7.18 -15.61 -6.25
N MET A 916 8.26 -15.38 -5.53
CA MET A 916 8.38 -14.23 -4.62
C MET A 916 8.85 -12.96 -5.31
N GLY A 917 8.90 -12.96 -6.63
CA GLY A 917 9.19 -11.80 -7.45
C GLY A 917 10.45 -11.90 -8.28
N GLN A 918 10.88 -10.76 -8.80
CA GLN A 918 11.94 -10.66 -9.77
C GLN A 918 13.07 -9.74 -9.29
N PHE A 919 14.31 -10.22 -9.36
CA PHE A 919 15.53 -9.44 -9.22
C PHE A 919 16.14 -9.15 -10.60
N ILE A 920 16.34 -7.87 -10.94
CA ILE A 920 17.05 -7.46 -12.15
C ILE A 920 18.33 -6.73 -11.71
N ALA A 921 19.47 -7.42 -11.76
CA ALA A 921 20.70 -7.00 -11.11
C ALA A 921 21.21 -5.61 -11.58
N HIS A 922 21.20 -5.36 -12.88
CA HIS A 922 21.69 -4.12 -13.49
C HIS A 922 20.67 -2.96 -13.46
N VAL A 923 19.39 -3.26 -13.15
CA VAL A 923 18.31 -2.26 -13.08
C VAL A 923 18.03 -1.83 -11.63
N GLY A 924 17.91 -2.78 -10.71
CA GLY A 924 17.56 -2.48 -9.31
C GLY A 924 16.20 -1.77 -9.15
N PRO A 925 15.91 -1.19 -7.98
CA PRO A 925 16.82 -1.00 -6.84
C PRO A 925 16.79 -2.13 -5.79
N GLN A 926 15.78 -3.02 -5.83
CA GLN A 926 15.55 -4.02 -4.79
C GLN A 926 16.65 -5.09 -4.78
N ARG A 927 17.19 -5.36 -3.58
CA ARG A 927 18.22 -6.36 -3.33
C ARG A 927 17.88 -7.36 -2.24
N ILE A 928 16.88 -7.04 -1.42
CA ILE A 928 16.38 -7.90 -0.36
C ILE A 928 14.89 -8.13 -0.62
N PHE A 929 14.51 -9.40 -0.65
CA PHE A 929 13.14 -9.85 -0.92
C PHE A 929 12.59 -10.47 0.35
N PRO A 930 11.66 -9.83 1.06
CA PRO A 930 11.04 -10.41 2.24
C PRO A 930 10.20 -11.62 1.85
N ILE A 931 10.35 -12.70 2.61
CA ILE A 931 9.55 -13.91 2.42
C ILE A 931 8.63 -14.03 3.62
N PRO A 932 7.30 -13.94 3.44
CA PRO A 932 6.37 -14.03 4.56
C PRO A 932 6.39 -15.43 5.20
N GLU A 933 6.28 -15.46 6.51
CA GLU A 933 5.99 -16.72 7.22
C GLU A 933 4.69 -17.32 6.69
N GLY A 934 4.63 -18.65 6.63
CA GLY A 934 3.55 -19.35 5.93
C GLY A 934 3.93 -19.72 4.49
N ILE A 935 4.70 -18.90 3.78
CA ILE A 935 5.41 -19.26 2.55
C ILE A 935 6.77 -19.84 2.92
N LEU A 936 7.55 -19.14 3.74
CA LEU A 936 8.77 -19.66 4.33
C LEU A 936 8.41 -20.44 5.60
N ASN A 937 8.81 -21.70 5.65
CA ASN A 937 8.63 -22.54 6.82
C ASN A 937 9.69 -22.22 7.86
N HIS A 938 9.33 -21.50 8.91
CA HIS A 938 10.22 -21.12 9.99
C HIS A 938 10.70 -22.29 10.87
N HIS A 939 10.01 -23.44 10.83
CA HIS A 939 10.26 -24.59 11.68
C HIS A 939 10.48 -25.89 10.89
N GLY A 940 11.11 -25.81 9.73
CA GLY A 940 11.30 -26.98 8.89
C GLY A 940 12.07 -26.72 7.60
N ALA A 941 11.95 -27.68 6.70
CA ALA A 941 12.61 -27.62 5.41
C ALA A 941 11.96 -26.61 4.47
N ASN A 942 12.83 -25.96 3.68
CA ASN A 942 12.46 -25.04 2.62
C ASN A 942 13.25 -25.34 1.35
N THR A 943 12.62 -25.17 0.21
CA THR A 943 13.24 -25.22 -1.10
C THR A 943 13.35 -23.81 -1.66
N ILE A 944 14.55 -23.41 -2.06
CA ILE A 944 14.79 -22.16 -2.78
C ILE A 944 15.22 -22.52 -4.19
N ALA A 945 14.51 -21.99 -5.19
CA ALA A 945 14.84 -22.16 -6.59
C ALA A 945 14.96 -20.78 -7.26
N LEU A 946 15.99 -20.63 -8.09
CA LEU A 946 16.30 -19.39 -8.79
C LEU A 946 16.37 -19.69 -10.29
N ALA A 947 15.55 -19.01 -11.09
CA ALA A 947 15.63 -19.04 -12.54
C ALA A 947 16.42 -17.81 -13.02
N VAL A 948 17.68 -18.02 -13.33
CA VAL A 948 18.64 -16.96 -13.69
C VAL A 948 18.74 -16.85 -15.20
N THR A 949 18.34 -15.71 -15.75
CA THR A 949 18.41 -15.42 -17.19
C THR A 949 19.55 -14.46 -17.48
N SER A 950 20.45 -14.83 -18.40
CA SER A 950 21.59 -14.02 -18.83
C SER A 950 21.99 -14.35 -20.28
N ASP A 951 22.96 -13.60 -20.80
CA ASP A 951 23.57 -13.84 -22.11
C ASP A 951 24.66 -14.94 -22.12
N GLY A 952 24.97 -15.51 -20.95
CA GLY A 952 26.01 -16.51 -20.77
C GLY A 952 27.43 -15.93 -20.66
N ALA A 953 27.62 -14.62 -20.74
CA ALA A 953 28.95 -14.02 -20.59
C ALA A 953 29.46 -14.16 -19.15
N PRO A 954 30.73 -14.50 -18.90
CA PRO A 954 31.30 -14.69 -17.57
C PRO A 954 31.16 -13.47 -16.65
N ALA A 955 31.17 -12.25 -17.22
CA ALA A 955 30.96 -11.00 -16.47
C ALA A 955 29.55 -10.87 -15.88
N ASN A 956 28.61 -11.65 -16.36
CA ASN A 956 27.20 -11.62 -15.98
C ASN A 956 26.83 -12.80 -15.05
N ALA A 957 27.83 -13.37 -14.38
CA ALA A 957 27.62 -14.42 -13.38
C ALA A 957 26.76 -13.91 -12.20
N PRO A 958 25.87 -14.75 -11.68
CA PRO A 958 25.05 -14.37 -10.53
C PRO A 958 25.90 -14.03 -9.30
N GLU A 959 25.48 -13.00 -8.57
CA GLU A 959 26.08 -12.67 -7.27
C GLU A 959 25.66 -13.71 -6.21
N ASN A 960 26.35 -13.72 -5.07
CA ASN A 960 26.00 -14.59 -3.95
C ASN A 960 24.61 -14.26 -3.41
N VAL A 961 23.94 -15.30 -2.94
CA VAL A 961 22.60 -15.21 -2.35
C VAL A 961 22.65 -15.72 -0.91
N ARG A 962 22.00 -15.01 -0.01
CA ARG A 962 21.97 -15.35 1.42
C ARG A 962 20.64 -15.01 2.07
N LEU A 963 20.31 -15.69 3.14
CA LEU A 963 19.22 -15.33 4.02
C LEU A 963 19.65 -14.18 4.95
N VAL A 964 18.73 -13.26 5.23
CA VAL A 964 18.93 -12.15 6.17
C VAL A 964 17.71 -12.00 7.07
N THR A 965 17.93 -11.71 8.35
CA THR A 965 16.85 -11.33 9.25
C THR A 965 16.55 -9.85 9.03
N MET A 966 15.37 -9.53 8.55
CA MET A 966 14.92 -8.14 8.35
C MET A 966 14.32 -7.57 9.63
N GLN A 967 13.48 -8.34 10.32
CA GLN A 967 12.98 -8.02 11.66
C GLN A 967 12.91 -9.28 12.53
N ASN A 968 12.99 -9.10 13.85
CA ASN A 968 12.83 -10.17 14.85
C ASN A 968 12.19 -9.59 16.11
N ARG A 969 11.09 -10.18 16.56
CA ARG A 969 10.32 -9.76 17.73
C ARG A 969 9.94 -10.98 18.55
N ARG A 970 9.88 -10.81 19.85
CA ARG A 970 9.23 -11.81 20.71
C ARG A 970 7.76 -11.47 20.83
N GLY A 971 6.90 -12.37 20.44
CA GLY A 971 5.46 -12.21 20.32
C GLY A 971 4.94 -12.66 18.96
N GLY A 972 4.11 -11.85 18.32
CA GLY A 972 3.51 -12.17 17.01
C GLY A 972 2.30 -13.09 17.11
N LEU A 973 1.98 -13.71 16.02
CA LEU A 973 0.89 -14.66 15.85
C LEU A 973 1.44 -16.03 15.47
N GLU A 974 0.69 -17.08 15.71
CA GLU A 974 0.97 -18.39 15.10
C GLU A 974 0.52 -18.35 13.63
N VAL A 975 1.40 -18.75 12.73
CA VAL A 975 1.20 -18.71 11.28
C VAL A 975 1.31 -20.14 10.72
N ALA A 976 0.23 -20.60 10.11
CA ALA A 976 0.22 -21.88 9.43
C ALA A 976 0.90 -21.79 8.06
N GLN A 977 1.46 -22.91 7.61
CA GLN A 977 1.94 -23.00 6.22
C GLN A 977 0.76 -22.83 5.25
N VAL A 978 0.93 -21.98 4.26
CA VAL A 978 -0.08 -21.76 3.24
C VAL A 978 -0.19 -23.02 2.37
N ALA A 979 -1.40 -23.59 2.31
CA ALA A 979 -1.64 -24.82 1.59
C ALA A 979 -1.43 -24.64 0.08
N ALA A 980 -0.53 -25.40 -0.48
CA ALA A 980 -0.28 -25.45 -1.92
C ALA A 980 0.31 -26.81 -2.31
N PRO A 981 0.09 -27.30 -3.55
CA PRO A 981 0.66 -28.57 -4.00
C PRO A 981 2.18 -28.57 -3.90
N ALA A 982 2.76 -29.61 -3.33
CA ALA A 982 4.22 -29.80 -3.28
C ALA A 982 4.79 -30.19 -4.65
N GLY A 983 4.00 -30.78 -5.51
CA GLY A 983 4.35 -31.18 -6.87
C GLY A 983 3.13 -31.19 -7.78
N LEU A 984 3.37 -31.00 -9.06
CA LEU A 984 2.39 -31.07 -10.13
C LEU A 984 2.91 -31.96 -11.25
N ALA A 985 2.05 -32.56 -12.03
CA ALA A 985 2.47 -33.32 -13.21
C ALA A 985 3.16 -32.36 -14.20
N PRO A 986 4.38 -32.70 -14.69
CA PRO A 986 5.03 -31.90 -15.72
C PRO A 986 4.17 -31.88 -16.99
N ILE A 987 4.05 -30.69 -17.60
CA ILE A 987 3.40 -30.53 -18.90
C ILE A 987 4.46 -29.99 -19.86
N ARG A 988 4.79 -30.77 -20.89
CA ARG A 988 5.81 -30.43 -21.90
C ARG A 988 5.30 -29.41 -22.89
#